data_d0f37ad4a384ddc02783f56c52ef6b79
#
_entry.id   d0f37ad4a384ddc02783f56c52ef6b79
#
_cell.length_a   1.000
_cell.length_b   1.000
_cell.length_c   1.000
_cell.angle_alpha   90.00
_cell.angle_beta   90.00
_cell.angle_gamma   90.00
#
_symmetry.space_group_name_H-M   'P 1'
#
loop_
_entity.id
_entity.type
_entity.pdbx_description
1 polymer ?
#
loop_
_entity_poly.entity_id
_entity_poly.type
_entity_poly.pdbx_seq_one_letter_code
_entity_poly.pdbx_strand_id
1 'polypeptide(L)'
;LRPGRRLAGSILVSVLLGLLLPACAGPAAVAELAPTLSFKNIGGSRIAFQDGIPVPTFSYQARRRIDLTGHWKVQTTTMNDDLSLASRPGALKQITTAAAGRQEPSYDDTSWSTVEVPGSFDPPPGPSTNGAWYRKDFDVPPEWQNQTVTLKFGAANYIADVWLNGQYLGYHEGGSTPFAFDASDAVIPGDVNTIAVRIDNPPWGTRQDIVPWGLTDWWNYGGLTQPVWLEATASIYAARADVVPHLDGADVSVTLHQRRGDPEPVQVGLDILPGTVDPSNLTNPDARSLIPSGALPIASERVDAGQLGRDGTVQVHASFSLSNVDLWSPQSPALYVLQVQVFWQERLVDQLVESFGLRRIAVDAKAPRILLNGAPVAYAGVALHDERVYPGVNGRPRGGPVVTPDDILILLEKANTTNIQLIRADHHPANPLLLMLADRLGYAIWEEIPLYHYTPATFGIAMDRAIPQQMLAEMDLRDMNHPSVLFHGLANESTGGIEREQALATLHNLDRSVDGTRLTGQAAYGNQPDDSTSRPLDVAGYTMYYGVFYQPDAFAGTSRALQTAHTTFPHKPIMILEYGRWSDTGADQQEQRRILSDTYEAAAPSLDTSPSGFVAGAIWWTLDDYWTQRPGVRIEHFGLFTPNGDPRSAALQAAELFSGGAGQGAKQNIVSNATTITRHPAVQGIRFLGYLAYALLIALAIPAALLLILLHGGSRQPPPGPAAMTGRERIAG
;
A
#
# COMPACT_ATOMS: atom_id res chain seq x y z
N LEU A 1 0.35 -65.59 40.66
CA LEU A 1 -0.65 -66.65 40.95
C LEU A 1 -2.02 -66.25 40.43
N ARG A 2 -2.46 -66.87 39.36
CA ARG A 2 -3.89 -67.01 38.92
C ARG A 2 -4.64 -67.91 39.85
N PRO A 3 -6.03 -68.08 39.82
CA PRO A 3 -7.02 -67.75 38.79
C PRO A 3 -8.33 -67.17 39.35
N GLY A 4 -9.21 -66.51 38.60
CA GLY A 4 -10.29 -67.04 37.73
C GLY A 4 -11.65 -67.07 38.39
N ARG A 5 -12.69 -66.43 37.77
CA ARG A 5 -14.02 -67.04 37.49
C ARG A 5 -15.00 -66.02 36.86
N ARG A 6 -15.67 -66.49 35.86
CA ARG A 6 -16.82 -65.89 35.13
C ARG A 6 -18.10 -65.93 35.99
N LEU A 7 -19.05 -65.03 35.62
CA LEU A 7 -20.50 -65.25 35.54
C LEU A 7 -21.14 -63.95 35.13
N ALA A 8 -21.67 -63.75 33.97
CA ALA A 8 -22.97 -64.12 33.42
C ALA A 8 -24.12 -63.21 33.88
N GLY A 9 -24.57 -62.36 32.98
CA GLY A 9 -25.93 -62.18 32.55
C GLY A 9 -26.83 -61.23 33.32
N SER A 10 -27.30 -60.19 32.68
CA SER A 10 -28.73 -59.85 32.61
C SER A 10 -28.95 -58.72 31.63
N ILE A 11 -29.65 -58.98 30.55
CA ILE A 11 -30.14 -57.98 29.56
C ILE A 11 -31.39 -57.36 30.19
N LEU A 12 -31.35 -56.00 30.33
CA LEU A 12 -32.55 -55.17 30.57
C LEU A 12 -32.79 -54.33 29.35
N VAL A 13 -33.79 -54.68 28.56
CA VAL A 13 -34.32 -53.89 27.45
C VAL A 13 -35.22 -52.82 28.05
N SER A 14 -34.75 -51.57 28.02
CA SER A 14 -35.61 -50.43 28.29
C SER A 14 -35.95 -49.77 26.95
N VAL A 15 -37.18 -49.94 26.51
CA VAL A 15 -37.78 -49.19 25.39
C VAL A 15 -38.05 -47.76 25.88
N LEU A 16 -37.24 -46.82 25.45
CA LEU A 16 -37.57 -45.41 25.56
C LEU A 16 -38.19 -44.93 24.23
N LEU A 17 -39.49 -44.64 24.28
CA LEU A 17 -40.17 -43.86 23.26
C LEU A 17 -39.57 -42.47 23.22
N GLY A 18 -38.64 -42.17 22.31
CA GLY A 18 -38.16 -40.86 22.00
C GLY A 18 -39.18 -40.09 21.17
N LEU A 19 -39.85 -39.11 21.77
CA LEU A 19 -40.58 -38.05 21.06
C LEU A 19 -39.58 -37.32 20.16
N LEU A 20 -39.66 -37.52 18.85
CA LEU A 20 -39.04 -36.68 17.83
C LEU A 20 -39.70 -35.31 17.88
N LEU A 21 -39.13 -34.36 18.65
CA LEU A 21 -39.34 -32.95 18.42
C LEU A 21 -38.61 -32.60 17.11
N PRO A 22 -39.26 -31.94 16.15
CA PRO A 22 -38.55 -31.41 15.01
C PRO A 22 -37.54 -30.39 15.54
N ALA A 23 -36.24 -30.62 15.33
CA ALA A 23 -35.22 -29.61 15.50
C ALA A 23 -35.62 -28.44 14.59
N CYS A 24 -35.99 -27.30 15.16
CA CYS A 24 -36.01 -26.06 14.43
C CYS A 24 -34.60 -25.87 13.89
N ALA A 25 -34.41 -26.18 12.61
CA ALA A 25 -33.23 -25.70 11.89
C ALA A 25 -33.26 -24.19 12.00
N GLY A 26 -32.35 -23.62 12.78
CA GLY A 26 -32.06 -22.20 12.73
C GLY A 26 -31.78 -21.81 11.26
N PRO A 27 -31.98 -20.57 10.88
CA PRO A 27 -31.65 -20.14 9.53
C PRO A 27 -30.23 -20.64 9.24
N ALA A 28 -30.04 -21.35 8.12
CA ALA A 28 -28.74 -21.77 7.67
C ALA A 28 -27.88 -20.49 7.61
N ALA A 29 -26.74 -20.48 8.31
CA ALA A 29 -25.82 -19.39 8.25
C ALA A 29 -25.54 -19.12 6.76
N VAL A 30 -25.78 -17.89 6.32
CA VAL A 30 -25.49 -17.50 4.94
C VAL A 30 -23.97 -17.67 4.78
N ALA A 31 -23.54 -18.47 3.79
CA ALA A 31 -22.12 -18.64 3.53
C ALA A 31 -21.49 -17.27 3.22
N GLU A 32 -20.34 -17.00 3.82
CA GLU A 32 -19.62 -15.74 3.62
C GLU A 32 -18.89 -15.70 2.29
N LEU A 33 -18.49 -14.50 1.88
CA LEU A 33 -17.70 -14.22 0.69
C LEU A 33 -16.36 -14.97 0.78
N ALA A 34 -16.05 -15.75 -0.24
CA ALA A 34 -14.81 -16.51 -0.30
C ALA A 34 -13.65 -15.69 -0.87
N PRO A 35 -12.40 -15.98 -0.51
CA PRO A 35 -11.23 -15.43 -1.20
C PRO A 35 -11.26 -15.75 -2.70
N THR A 36 -10.83 -14.79 -3.54
CA THR A 36 -10.75 -14.95 -4.99
C THR A 36 -9.41 -15.51 -5.46
N LEU A 37 -8.36 -15.38 -4.62
CA LEU A 37 -7.03 -15.90 -4.91
C LEU A 37 -6.91 -17.36 -4.49
N SER A 38 -6.29 -18.18 -5.34
CA SER A 38 -5.99 -19.58 -5.08
C SER A 38 -4.66 -19.99 -5.71
N PHE A 39 -4.05 -21.07 -5.20
CA PHE A 39 -2.84 -21.64 -5.78
C PHE A 39 -3.13 -23.03 -6.37
N LYS A 40 -2.62 -23.28 -7.58
CA LYS A 40 -2.72 -24.58 -8.26
C LYS A 40 -1.32 -25.13 -8.54
N ASN A 41 -1.14 -26.43 -8.37
CA ASN A 41 0.09 -27.12 -8.76
C ASN A 41 -0.05 -27.60 -10.22
N ILE A 42 0.74 -27.03 -11.12
CA ILE A 42 0.72 -27.35 -12.57
C ILE A 42 2.16 -27.61 -13.00
N GLY A 43 2.43 -28.78 -13.54
CA GLY A 43 3.77 -29.13 -14.05
C GLY A 43 4.88 -29.11 -12.98
N GLY A 44 4.52 -29.21 -11.70
CA GLY A 44 5.47 -29.11 -10.59
C GLY A 44 5.63 -27.69 -10.02
N SER A 45 5.09 -26.67 -10.67
CA SER A 45 5.09 -25.28 -10.20
C SER A 45 3.80 -24.94 -9.45
N ARG A 46 3.91 -24.10 -8.43
CA ARG A 46 2.78 -23.57 -7.66
C ARG A 46 2.39 -22.21 -8.23
N ILE A 47 1.32 -22.18 -9.01
CA ILE A 47 0.88 -20.98 -9.76
C ILE A 47 -0.33 -20.35 -9.08
N ALA A 48 -0.29 -19.02 -8.92
CA ALA A 48 -1.40 -18.24 -8.37
C ALA A 48 -2.47 -17.97 -9.45
N PHE A 49 -3.75 -18.13 -9.05
CA PHE A 49 -4.93 -17.85 -9.87
C PHE A 49 -5.86 -16.91 -9.12
N GLN A 50 -6.46 -15.98 -9.84
CA GLN A 50 -7.50 -15.10 -9.33
C GLN A 50 -8.66 -15.09 -10.32
N ASP A 51 -9.88 -15.30 -9.84
CA ASP A 51 -11.09 -15.35 -10.68
C ASP A 51 -10.97 -16.25 -11.92
N GLY A 52 -10.23 -17.35 -11.77
CA GLY A 52 -10.09 -18.38 -12.82
C GLY A 52 -8.93 -18.17 -13.79
N ILE A 53 -8.27 -17.03 -13.81
CA ILE A 53 -7.07 -16.76 -14.65
C ILE A 53 -5.79 -16.77 -13.80
N PRO A 54 -4.61 -17.07 -14.38
CA PRO A 54 -3.35 -16.85 -13.67
C PRO A 54 -3.23 -15.37 -13.28
N VAL A 55 -2.78 -15.11 -12.05
CA VAL A 55 -2.56 -13.73 -11.58
C VAL A 55 -1.63 -13.00 -12.56
N PRO A 56 -2.07 -11.92 -13.22
CA PRO A 56 -1.23 -11.19 -14.15
C PRO A 56 -0.25 -10.28 -13.41
N THR A 57 0.78 -9.78 -14.11
CA THR A 57 1.52 -8.63 -13.61
C THR A 57 0.63 -7.37 -13.58
N PHE A 58 0.85 -6.51 -12.58
CA PHE A 58 0.18 -5.21 -12.47
C PHE A 58 1.12 -4.05 -12.79
N SER A 59 2.40 -4.31 -13.07
CA SER A 59 3.33 -3.34 -13.61
C SER A 59 2.88 -2.83 -14.99
N TYR A 60 3.30 -1.62 -15.35
CA TYR A 60 2.98 -1.06 -16.66
C TYR A 60 3.60 -1.91 -17.77
N GLN A 61 2.77 -2.32 -18.73
CA GLN A 61 3.21 -3.04 -19.92
C GLN A 61 2.83 -2.25 -21.16
N ALA A 62 3.73 -2.21 -22.14
CA ALA A 62 3.46 -1.55 -23.44
C ALA A 62 2.68 -2.46 -24.40
N ARG A 63 1.74 -3.19 -23.87
CA ARG A 63 0.72 -3.92 -24.62
C ARG A 63 -0.36 -2.96 -25.13
N ARG A 64 -1.25 -3.44 -25.98
CA ARG A 64 -2.46 -2.68 -26.32
C ARG A 64 -3.25 -2.46 -25.04
N ARG A 65 -3.45 -1.18 -24.69
CA ARG A 65 -4.03 -0.79 -23.39
C ARG A 65 -5.09 0.29 -23.58
N ILE A 66 -6.16 0.18 -22.82
CA ILE A 66 -7.14 1.25 -22.62
C ILE A 66 -7.07 1.65 -21.16
N ASP A 67 -6.62 2.86 -20.92
CA ASP A 67 -6.59 3.44 -19.57
C ASP A 67 -7.97 3.99 -19.23
N LEU A 68 -8.53 3.55 -18.12
CA LEU A 68 -9.81 4.02 -17.63
C LEU A 68 -9.69 5.06 -16.51
N THR A 69 -8.49 5.60 -16.25
CA THR A 69 -8.31 6.71 -15.30
C THR A 69 -9.10 7.97 -15.72
N GLY A 70 -9.13 8.96 -14.82
CA GLY A 70 -9.84 10.22 -15.04
C GLY A 70 -11.30 10.16 -14.61
N HIS A 71 -12.18 10.88 -15.30
CA HIS A 71 -13.56 11.08 -14.88
C HIS A 71 -14.43 9.82 -14.99
N TRP A 72 -15.09 9.48 -13.88
CA TRP A 72 -16.15 8.47 -13.82
C TRP A 72 -17.44 9.08 -13.29
N LYS A 73 -18.57 8.57 -13.73
CA LYS A 73 -19.85 8.81 -13.08
C LYS A 73 -19.91 8.06 -11.76
N VAL A 74 -20.39 8.73 -10.70
CA VAL A 74 -20.51 8.14 -9.36
C VAL A 74 -21.85 8.50 -8.73
N GLN A 75 -22.44 7.51 -8.06
CA GLN A 75 -23.61 7.67 -7.21
C GLN A 75 -23.34 7.01 -5.85
N THR A 76 -23.16 7.83 -4.82
CA THR A 76 -23.06 7.33 -3.44
C THR A 76 -24.40 6.77 -3.00
N THR A 77 -24.39 5.70 -2.24
CA THR A 77 -25.58 5.02 -1.73
C THR A 77 -25.26 4.26 -0.46
N THR A 78 -26.30 4.02 0.36
CA THR A 78 -26.17 3.11 1.49
C THR A 78 -26.25 1.69 0.99
N MET A 79 -25.24 0.89 1.33
CA MET A 79 -25.15 -0.54 1.01
C MET A 79 -25.72 -1.40 2.14
N ASN A 80 -26.13 -2.61 1.81
CA ASN A 80 -26.44 -3.63 2.76
C ASN A 80 -25.18 -4.50 2.93
N ASP A 81 -24.42 -4.27 3.99
CA ASP A 81 -23.13 -4.89 4.25
C ASP A 81 -23.24 -6.43 4.36
N ASP A 82 -24.35 -6.97 4.92
CA ASP A 82 -24.58 -8.42 5.00
C ASP A 82 -24.78 -9.04 3.61
N LEU A 83 -25.41 -8.32 2.68
CA LEU A 83 -25.53 -8.76 1.30
C LEU A 83 -24.17 -8.69 0.58
N SER A 84 -23.39 -7.66 0.87
CA SER A 84 -22.07 -7.44 0.24
C SER A 84 -21.07 -8.51 0.66
N LEU A 85 -21.12 -8.96 1.91
CA LEU A 85 -20.26 -10.02 2.44
C LEU A 85 -20.81 -11.44 2.24
N ALA A 86 -22.01 -11.59 1.66
CA ALA A 86 -22.58 -12.90 1.39
C ALA A 86 -21.92 -13.59 0.17
N SER A 87 -21.79 -14.90 0.25
CA SER A 87 -21.27 -15.74 -0.84
C SER A 87 -22.00 -15.49 -2.17
N ARG A 88 -21.27 -15.18 -3.23
CA ARG A 88 -21.82 -14.81 -4.54
C ARG A 88 -22.73 -15.85 -5.17
N PRO A 89 -22.45 -17.18 -5.11
CA PRO A 89 -23.42 -18.18 -5.59
C PRO A 89 -24.83 -18.05 -4.99
N GLY A 90 -24.92 -17.59 -3.72
CA GLY A 90 -26.20 -17.37 -3.03
C GLY A 90 -26.78 -15.95 -3.19
N ALA A 91 -25.93 -14.96 -3.28
CA ALA A 91 -26.28 -13.54 -3.19
C ALA A 91 -26.36 -12.82 -4.54
N LEU A 92 -25.75 -13.31 -5.61
CA LEU A 92 -25.60 -12.61 -6.89
C LEU A 92 -26.93 -12.10 -7.45
N LYS A 93 -27.99 -12.91 -7.38
CA LYS A 93 -29.32 -12.50 -7.83
C LYS A 93 -29.86 -11.28 -7.04
N GLN A 94 -29.61 -11.26 -5.74
CA GLN A 94 -30.04 -10.14 -4.87
C GLN A 94 -29.20 -8.89 -5.14
N ILE A 95 -27.88 -9.03 -5.33
CA ILE A 95 -26.96 -7.96 -5.69
C ILE A 95 -27.36 -7.36 -7.04
N THR A 96 -27.63 -8.20 -8.05
CA THR A 96 -28.10 -7.73 -9.37
C THR A 96 -29.47 -7.04 -9.27
N THR A 97 -30.37 -7.53 -8.40
CA THR A 97 -31.65 -6.86 -8.13
C THR A 97 -31.44 -5.50 -7.45
N ALA A 98 -30.53 -5.43 -6.46
CA ALA A 98 -30.17 -4.17 -5.78
C ALA A 98 -29.47 -3.18 -6.70
N ALA A 99 -28.82 -3.65 -7.76
CA ALA A 99 -28.25 -2.80 -8.81
C ALA A 99 -29.30 -1.95 -9.54
N ALA A 100 -30.56 -2.42 -9.60
CA ALA A 100 -31.69 -1.71 -10.20
C ALA A 100 -31.42 -1.19 -11.62
N GLY A 101 -30.69 -1.99 -12.42
CA GLY A 101 -30.33 -1.66 -13.80
C GLY A 101 -29.04 -0.84 -13.96
N ARG A 102 -28.40 -0.39 -12.88
CA ARG A 102 -27.16 0.43 -12.94
C ARG A 102 -26.01 -0.26 -13.68
N GLN A 103 -26.03 -1.58 -13.77
CA GLN A 103 -25.05 -2.39 -14.50
C GLN A 103 -25.30 -2.41 -16.02
N GLU A 104 -26.49 -2.01 -16.48
CA GLU A 104 -26.87 -2.08 -17.89
C GLU A 104 -26.32 -0.89 -18.68
N PRO A 105 -25.84 -1.08 -19.93
CA PRO A 105 -25.38 0.02 -20.78
C PRO A 105 -26.44 1.09 -21.01
N SER A 106 -27.71 0.70 -21.07
CA SER A 106 -28.85 1.61 -21.32
C SER A 106 -29.30 2.42 -20.11
N TYR A 107 -28.67 2.25 -18.94
CA TYR A 107 -29.06 2.98 -17.73
C TYR A 107 -28.72 4.48 -17.86
N ASP A 108 -29.69 5.34 -17.52
CA ASP A 108 -29.50 6.80 -17.54
C ASP A 108 -28.75 7.26 -16.26
N ASP A 109 -27.47 7.57 -16.40
CA ASP A 109 -26.61 8.09 -15.35
C ASP A 109 -26.31 9.61 -15.49
N THR A 110 -27.05 10.33 -16.31
CA THR A 110 -26.85 11.77 -16.57
C THR A 110 -26.94 12.62 -15.30
N SER A 111 -27.72 12.20 -14.32
CA SER A 111 -27.89 12.86 -13.02
C SER A 111 -26.79 12.55 -12.01
N TRP A 112 -25.88 11.62 -12.31
CA TRP A 112 -24.81 11.22 -11.38
C TRP A 112 -23.73 12.28 -11.29
N SER A 113 -23.09 12.35 -10.12
CA SER A 113 -21.89 13.15 -9.91
C SER A 113 -20.70 12.58 -10.69
N THR A 114 -19.63 13.34 -10.75
CA THR A 114 -18.36 12.91 -11.36
C THR A 114 -17.27 12.88 -10.30
N VAL A 115 -16.43 11.85 -10.36
CA VAL A 115 -15.24 11.68 -9.50
C VAL A 115 -14.02 11.33 -10.37
N GLU A 116 -12.85 11.74 -9.95
CA GLU A 116 -11.58 11.28 -10.54
C GLU A 116 -11.25 9.88 -10.05
N VAL A 117 -10.75 9.02 -10.94
CA VAL A 117 -10.18 7.70 -10.66
C VAL A 117 -8.74 7.69 -11.20
N PRO A 118 -7.72 7.35 -10.39
CA PRO A 118 -7.78 6.97 -8.98
C PRO A 118 -8.30 8.09 -8.07
N GLY A 119 -9.02 7.69 -7.00
CA GLY A 119 -9.55 8.62 -6.04
C GLY A 119 -10.56 8.00 -5.09
N SER A 120 -11.18 8.84 -4.24
CA SER A 120 -12.18 8.42 -3.28
C SER A 120 -13.52 9.09 -3.56
N PHE A 121 -14.63 8.37 -3.33
CA PHE A 121 -15.97 8.95 -3.40
C PHE A 121 -16.35 9.75 -2.13
N ASP A 122 -15.57 9.58 -1.04
CA ASP A 122 -15.82 10.23 0.26
C ASP A 122 -14.56 10.86 0.88
N PRO A 123 -13.81 11.70 0.14
CA PRO A 123 -12.59 12.29 0.66
C PRO A 123 -12.85 13.20 1.86
N PRO A 124 -11.89 13.29 2.83
CA PRO A 124 -12.02 14.18 3.97
C PRO A 124 -12.06 15.67 3.53
N PRO A 125 -12.77 16.55 4.25
CA PRO A 125 -13.53 16.30 5.47
C PRO A 125 -15.02 15.93 5.22
N GLY A 126 -15.31 15.29 4.10
CA GLY A 126 -16.68 14.94 3.69
C GLY A 126 -17.36 13.94 4.64
N PRO A 127 -18.68 13.73 4.51
CA PRO A 127 -19.35 12.66 5.21
C PRO A 127 -18.91 11.31 4.62
N SER A 128 -18.59 10.36 5.48
CA SER A 128 -18.38 8.98 5.06
C SER A 128 -19.70 8.33 4.65
N THR A 129 -19.71 7.67 3.50
CA THR A 129 -20.81 6.79 3.06
C THR A 129 -20.23 5.38 2.93
N ASN A 130 -21.07 4.35 3.13
CA ASN A 130 -20.56 2.98 3.07
C ASN A 130 -20.57 2.39 1.65
N GLY A 131 -20.80 3.18 0.61
CA GLY A 131 -20.68 2.64 -0.73
C GLY A 131 -21.05 3.59 -1.86
N ALA A 132 -20.70 3.17 -3.07
CA ALA A 132 -20.98 3.89 -4.30
C ALA A 132 -21.09 2.96 -5.51
N TRP A 133 -21.83 3.43 -6.50
CA TRP A 133 -21.80 2.90 -7.86
C TRP A 133 -20.94 3.79 -8.73
N TYR A 134 -20.07 3.19 -9.51
CA TYR A 134 -19.23 3.82 -10.53
C TYR A 134 -19.66 3.35 -11.90
N ARG A 135 -19.63 4.25 -12.89
CA ARG A 135 -19.87 3.92 -14.31
C ARG A 135 -18.94 4.71 -15.21
N LYS A 136 -18.51 4.08 -16.31
CA LYS A 136 -17.75 4.73 -17.36
C LYS A 136 -18.03 4.08 -18.71
N ASP A 137 -18.28 4.89 -19.71
CA ASP A 137 -18.30 4.47 -21.10
C ASP A 137 -16.92 4.68 -21.73
N PHE A 138 -16.53 3.75 -22.61
CA PHE A 138 -15.25 3.79 -23.29
C PHE A 138 -15.28 3.02 -24.60
N ASP A 139 -14.48 3.47 -25.57
CA ASP A 139 -14.36 2.81 -26.89
C ASP A 139 -13.37 1.66 -26.83
N VAL A 140 -13.70 0.54 -27.45
CA VAL A 140 -12.79 -0.59 -27.66
C VAL A 140 -12.46 -0.68 -29.13
N PRO A 141 -11.16 -0.60 -29.55
CA PRO A 141 -10.76 -0.67 -30.95
C PRO A 141 -11.18 -1.98 -31.63
N PRO A 142 -11.61 -1.94 -32.91
CA PRO A 142 -12.06 -3.15 -33.63
C PRO A 142 -10.95 -4.20 -33.81
N GLU A 143 -9.68 -3.79 -33.79
CA GLU A 143 -8.51 -4.69 -33.84
C GLU A 143 -8.32 -5.53 -32.57
N TRP A 144 -9.11 -5.30 -31.52
CA TRP A 144 -9.16 -6.17 -30.34
C TRP A 144 -10.04 -7.40 -30.55
N GLN A 145 -10.69 -7.51 -31.70
CA GLN A 145 -11.45 -8.72 -32.07
C GLN A 145 -10.56 -9.96 -31.98
N ASN A 146 -11.03 -10.98 -31.26
CA ASN A 146 -10.32 -12.24 -30.99
C ASN A 146 -9.03 -12.11 -30.13
N GLN A 147 -8.75 -10.96 -29.54
CA GLN A 147 -7.69 -10.83 -28.53
C GLN A 147 -8.16 -11.42 -27.21
N THR A 148 -7.20 -11.74 -26.33
CA THR A 148 -7.46 -11.95 -24.91
C THR A 148 -7.47 -10.58 -24.22
N VAL A 149 -8.54 -10.24 -23.53
CA VAL A 149 -8.69 -8.95 -22.86
C VAL A 149 -8.79 -9.18 -21.36
N THR A 150 -7.85 -8.58 -20.62
CA THR A 150 -7.83 -8.63 -19.17
C THR A 150 -8.19 -7.24 -18.63
N LEU A 151 -9.24 -7.17 -17.80
CA LEU A 151 -9.60 -5.97 -17.04
C LEU A 151 -8.88 -6.02 -15.69
N LYS A 152 -8.11 -4.97 -15.39
CA LYS A 152 -7.25 -4.89 -14.20
C LYS A 152 -7.60 -3.69 -13.34
N PHE A 153 -7.59 -3.91 -12.04
CA PHE A 153 -7.76 -2.90 -11.00
C PHE A 153 -6.50 -2.87 -10.13
N GLY A 154 -5.91 -1.71 -9.92
CA GLY A 154 -4.79 -1.56 -8.99
C GLY A 154 -5.23 -1.69 -7.53
N ALA A 155 -6.41 -1.17 -7.19
CA ALA A 155 -7.10 -1.43 -5.92
C ALA A 155 -8.52 -0.84 -5.95
N ALA A 156 -9.42 -1.43 -5.15
CA ALA A 156 -10.76 -0.91 -4.90
C ALA A 156 -11.15 -1.16 -3.43
N ASN A 157 -11.41 -0.12 -2.67
CA ASN A 157 -11.67 -0.22 -1.24
C ASN A 157 -13.17 -0.11 -0.92
N TYR A 158 -13.85 -1.14 -0.42
CA TYR A 158 -13.30 -2.35 0.18
C TYR A 158 -13.72 -3.59 -0.60
N ILE A 159 -15.04 -3.77 -0.92
CA ILE A 159 -15.57 -4.87 -1.74
C ILE A 159 -16.01 -4.28 -3.08
N ALA A 160 -15.54 -4.86 -4.17
CA ALA A 160 -15.93 -4.50 -5.52
C ALA A 160 -16.72 -5.64 -6.17
N ASP A 161 -17.89 -5.33 -6.74
CA ASP A 161 -18.58 -6.17 -7.72
C ASP A 161 -18.49 -5.49 -9.09
N VAL A 162 -18.14 -6.23 -10.15
CA VAL A 162 -17.79 -5.65 -11.46
C VAL A 162 -18.67 -6.23 -12.57
N TRP A 163 -19.21 -5.34 -13.41
CA TRP A 163 -19.95 -5.67 -14.65
C TRP A 163 -19.31 -4.96 -15.83
N LEU A 164 -19.31 -5.64 -16.95
CA LEU A 164 -18.95 -5.07 -18.25
C LEU A 164 -20.07 -5.37 -19.25
N ASN A 165 -20.65 -4.33 -19.85
CA ASN A 165 -21.80 -4.42 -20.76
C ASN A 165 -23.00 -5.22 -20.17
N GLY A 166 -23.26 -5.05 -18.87
CA GLY A 166 -24.31 -5.77 -18.15
C GLY A 166 -23.93 -7.20 -17.70
N GLN A 167 -22.84 -7.76 -18.21
CA GLN A 167 -22.31 -9.07 -17.81
C GLN A 167 -21.53 -8.96 -16.51
N TYR A 168 -21.89 -9.74 -15.51
CA TYR A 168 -21.13 -9.85 -14.25
C TYR A 168 -19.80 -10.57 -14.48
N LEU A 169 -18.69 -9.93 -14.11
CA LEU A 169 -17.35 -10.50 -14.24
C LEU A 169 -16.91 -11.22 -12.97
N GLY A 170 -17.21 -10.65 -11.80
CA GLY A 170 -16.76 -11.18 -10.52
C GLY A 170 -16.72 -10.12 -9.44
N TYR A 171 -16.07 -10.46 -8.35
CA TYR A 171 -15.89 -9.60 -7.19
C TYR A 171 -14.47 -9.68 -6.65
N HIS A 172 -14.12 -8.70 -5.81
CA HIS A 172 -12.89 -8.74 -5.00
C HIS A 172 -13.17 -8.15 -3.62
N GLU A 173 -12.53 -8.70 -2.58
CA GLU A 173 -12.51 -8.18 -1.23
C GLU A 173 -11.06 -7.90 -0.81
N GLY A 174 -10.79 -6.67 -0.31
CA GLY A 174 -9.46 -6.24 0.10
C GLY A 174 -9.12 -4.85 -0.45
N GLY A 175 -8.90 -3.87 0.44
CA GLY A 175 -8.94 -2.45 0.08
C GLY A 175 -7.74 -1.92 -0.72
N SER A 176 -6.56 -2.54 -0.62
CA SER A 176 -5.30 -1.97 -1.11
C SER A 176 -4.51 -2.92 -2.01
N THR A 177 -5.13 -4.02 -2.43
CA THR A 177 -4.50 -5.05 -3.27
C THR A 177 -5.13 -5.12 -4.66
N PRO A 178 -4.36 -5.55 -5.68
CA PRO A 178 -4.83 -5.58 -7.06
C PRO A 178 -5.63 -6.84 -7.38
N PHE A 179 -6.49 -6.71 -8.41
CA PHE A 179 -7.24 -7.84 -8.94
C PHE A 179 -7.53 -7.69 -10.43
N ALA A 180 -7.87 -8.81 -11.09
CA ALA A 180 -8.12 -8.82 -12.52
C ALA A 180 -9.18 -9.85 -12.93
N PHE A 181 -9.87 -9.56 -14.04
CA PHE A 181 -10.86 -10.44 -14.66
C PHE A 181 -10.56 -10.70 -16.13
N ASP A 182 -10.90 -11.89 -16.63
CA ASP A 182 -11.03 -12.13 -18.06
C ASP A 182 -12.27 -11.40 -18.60
N ALA A 183 -12.03 -10.35 -19.36
CA ALA A 183 -13.06 -9.53 -19.97
C ALA A 183 -13.32 -9.88 -21.45
N SER A 184 -12.61 -10.88 -21.99
CA SER A 184 -12.59 -11.17 -23.44
C SER A 184 -13.94 -11.47 -24.06
N ASP A 185 -14.85 -12.10 -23.30
CA ASP A 185 -16.18 -12.45 -23.80
C ASP A 185 -17.23 -11.36 -23.50
N ALA A 186 -16.87 -10.37 -22.68
CA ALA A 186 -17.75 -9.26 -22.30
C ALA A 186 -17.47 -7.97 -23.08
N VAL A 187 -16.28 -7.77 -23.63
CA VAL A 187 -15.95 -6.61 -24.46
C VAL A 187 -16.59 -6.74 -25.86
N ILE A 188 -17.00 -5.60 -26.43
CA ILE A 188 -17.53 -5.46 -27.78
C ILE A 188 -16.54 -4.63 -28.58
N PRO A 189 -15.60 -5.25 -29.32
CA PRO A 189 -14.63 -4.52 -30.14
C PRO A 189 -15.30 -3.76 -31.28
N GLY A 190 -14.88 -2.51 -31.50
CA GLY A 190 -15.43 -1.60 -32.50
C GLY A 190 -16.68 -0.82 -32.03
N ASP A 191 -17.03 -0.91 -30.75
CA ASP A 191 -18.20 -0.24 -30.18
C ASP A 191 -17.86 0.41 -28.84
N VAL A 192 -18.80 1.23 -28.33
CA VAL A 192 -18.79 1.78 -27.00
C VAL A 192 -19.13 0.68 -25.99
N ASN A 193 -18.33 0.55 -24.96
CA ASN A 193 -18.50 -0.39 -23.86
C ASN A 193 -18.77 0.36 -22.57
N THR A 194 -19.56 -0.23 -21.68
CA THR A 194 -19.89 0.35 -20.37
C THR A 194 -19.38 -0.56 -19.25
N ILE A 195 -18.51 -0.04 -18.42
CA ILE A 195 -18.14 -0.69 -17.14
C ILE A 195 -18.99 -0.11 -16.01
N ALA A 196 -19.49 -0.98 -15.14
CA ALA A 196 -20.16 -0.62 -13.91
C ALA A 196 -19.48 -1.33 -12.74
N VAL A 197 -19.16 -0.59 -11.67
CA VAL A 197 -18.54 -1.13 -10.45
C VAL A 197 -19.37 -0.71 -9.25
N ARG A 198 -19.76 -1.67 -8.43
CA ARG A 198 -20.35 -1.46 -7.13
C ARG A 198 -19.28 -1.57 -6.08
N ILE A 199 -19.05 -0.51 -5.32
CA ILE A 199 -18.12 -0.51 -4.18
C ILE A 199 -18.94 -0.48 -2.89
N ASP A 200 -18.64 -1.42 -1.98
CA ASP A 200 -19.13 -1.41 -0.61
C ASP A 200 -17.93 -1.23 0.32
N ASN A 201 -17.99 -0.22 1.17
CA ASN A 201 -16.95 0.11 2.15
C ASN A 201 -17.57 0.16 3.55
N PRO A 202 -17.80 -0.99 4.20
CA PRO A 202 -18.39 -1.05 5.53
C PRO A 202 -17.60 -0.17 6.50
N PRO A 203 -18.27 0.67 7.32
CA PRO A 203 -17.54 1.54 8.23
C PRO A 203 -16.73 0.75 9.25
N TRP A 204 -15.49 1.15 9.44
CA TRP A 204 -14.61 0.52 10.42
C TRP A 204 -15.20 0.59 11.84
N GLY A 205 -15.02 -0.49 12.61
CA GLY A 205 -15.59 -0.63 13.94
C GLY A 205 -17.04 -1.12 13.97
N THR A 206 -17.69 -1.32 12.82
CA THR A 206 -19.08 -1.83 12.76
C THR A 206 -19.16 -3.33 12.56
N ARG A 207 -18.12 -3.97 12.01
CA ARG A 207 -18.03 -5.40 11.71
C ARG A 207 -16.67 -5.96 12.13
N GLN A 208 -16.62 -7.26 12.46
CA GLN A 208 -15.38 -7.95 12.84
C GLN A 208 -14.86 -8.86 11.71
N ASP A 209 -15.60 -8.99 10.62
CA ASP A 209 -15.34 -9.88 9.50
C ASP A 209 -14.80 -9.14 8.25
N ILE A 210 -14.33 -7.91 8.41
CA ILE A 210 -13.60 -7.12 7.41
C ILE A 210 -12.16 -6.86 7.87
N VAL A 211 -11.27 -6.48 6.95
CA VAL A 211 -9.85 -6.21 7.23
C VAL A 211 -9.46 -4.83 6.70
N PRO A 212 -9.13 -3.86 7.56
CA PRO A 212 -9.15 -3.89 9.03
C PRO A 212 -10.55 -3.82 9.62
N TRP A 213 -10.77 -4.46 10.77
CA TRP A 213 -12.09 -4.54 11.42
C TRP A 213 -12.40 -3.34 12.32
N GLY A 214 -11.39 -2.79 12.95
CA GLY A 214 -11.50 -1.80 14.03
C GLY A 214 -11.40 -0.36 13.53
N LEU A 215 -11.68 0.58 14.44
CA LEU A 215 -11.37 1.99 14.19
C LEU A 215 -9.86 2.14 14.09
N THR A 216 -9.42 2.72 13.00
CA THR A 216 -8.03 3.04 12.71
C THR A 216 -7.77 4.52 12.94
N ASP A 217 -6.51 4.93 12.97
CA ASP A 217 -6.12 6.31 13.10
C ASP A 217 -5.79 6.98 11.76
N TRP A 218 -6.10 6.35 10.64
CA TRP A 218 -6.04 6.96 9.31
C TRP A 218 -7.41 7.02 8.63
N TRP A 219 -7.52 7.70 7.49
CA TRP A 219 -8.78 7.82 6.75
C TRP A 219 -9.03 6.60 5.87
N ASN A 220 -10.24 6.03 5.96
CA ASN A 220 -10.69 4.93 5.10
C ASN A 220 -11.20 5.47 3.77
N TYR A 221 -10.31 5.65 2.81
CA TYR A 221 -10.65 6.11 1.47
C TYR A 221 -11.45 5.05 0.69
N GLY A 222 -12.79 5.18 0.63
CA GLY A 222 -13.62 4.28 -0.17
C GLY A 222 -13.57 4.59 -1.66
N GLY A 223 -13.57 3.56 -2.51
CA GLY A 223 -13.67 3.74 -3.95
C GLY A 223 -12.60 3.05 -4.78
N LEU A 224 -12.43 3.51 -6.02
CA LEU A 224 -11.38 3.09 -6.95
C LEU A 224 -10.12 3.89 -6.65
N THR A 225 -9.33 3.43 -5.68
CA THR A 225 -8.20 4.18 -5.10
C THR A 225 -6.92 4.07 -5.92
N GLN A 226 -6.85 3.11 -6.85
CA GLN A 226 -5.74 2.90 -7.79
C GLN A 226 -6.24 2.84 -9.23
N PRO A 227 -5.36 2.89 -10.24
CA PRO A 227 -5.75 2.86 -11.66
C PRO A 227 -6.60 1.64 -12.04
N VAL A 228 -7.46 1.84 -13.05
CA VAL A 228 -8.25 0.80 -13.72
C VAL A 228 -7.92 0.82 -15.21
N TRP A 229 -7.68 -0.35 -15.82
CA TRP A 229 -7.34 -0.42 -17.24
C TRP A 229 -7.67 -1.79 -17.85
N LEU A 230 -7.77 -1.82 -19.18
CA LEU A 230 -7.81 -3.06 -19.95
C LEU A 230 -6.49 -3.26 -20.71
N GLU A 231 -6.06 -4.51 -20.79
CA GLU A 231 -4.95 -4.94 -21.68
C GLU A 231 -5.44 -5.97 -22.65
N ALA A 232 -5.04 -5.84 -23.93
CA ALA A 232 -5.28 -6.84 -24.95
C ALA A 232 -3.98 -7.52 -25.36
N THR A 233 -3.99 -8.86 -25.35
CA THR A 233 -2.88 -9.72 -25.71
C THR A 233 -3.29 -10.71 -26.79
N ALA A 234 -2.34 -11.43 -27.39
CA ALA A 234 -2.61 -12.61 -28.18
C ALA A 234 -3.27 -13.70 -27.32
N SER A 235 -3.79 -14.75 -27.95
CA SER A 235 -4.37 -15.88 -27.23
C SER A 235 -3.36 -16.59 -26.31
N ILE A 236 -2.07 -16.60 -26.72
CA ILE A 236 -0.94 -17.08 -25.90
C ILE A 236 -0.17 -15.84 -25.44
N TYR A 237 0.04 -15.71 -24.13
CA TYR A 237 0.73 -14.56 -23.54
C TYR A 237 1.43 -14.91 -22.25
N ALA A 238 2.40 -14.08 -21.85
CA ALA A 238 3.00 -14.12 -20.53
C ALA A 238 2.09 -13.39 -19.54
N ALA A 239 1.49 -14.10 -18.59
CA ALA A 239 0.66 -13.50 -17.56
C ALA A 239 1.51 -12.67 -16.59
N ARG A 240 2.67 -13.23 -16.17
CA ARG A 240 3.62 -12.57 -15.25
C ARG A 240 5.02 -13.15 -15.38
N ALA A 241 5.99 -12.38 -14.91
CA ALA A 241 7.36 -12.83 -14.73
C ALA A 241 7.85 -12.42 -13.33
N ASP A 242 8.38 -13.38 -12.58
CA ASP A 242 8.88 -13.22 -11.23
C ASP A 242 10.39 -13.42 -11.20
N VAL A 243 11.10 -12.54 -10.53
CA VAL A 243 12.56 -12.56 -10.43
C VAL A 243 12.99 -12.74 -8.98
N VAL A 244 13.66 -13.85 -8.69
CA VAL A 244 14.30 -14.10 -7.40
C VAL A 244 15.78 -13.71 -7.53
N PRO A 245 16.19 -12.57 -6.93
CA PRO A 245 17.54 -12.06 -7.09
C PRO A 245 18.54 -12.78 -6.20
N HIS A 246 19.79 -12.94 -6.71
CA HIS A 246 20.98 -13.40 -5.99
C HIS A 246 22.08 -12.34 -6.06
N LEU A 247 23.19 -12.56 -5.40
CA LEU A 247 24.33 -11.63 -5.45
C LEU A 247 25.10 -11.69 -6.79
N ASP A 248 24.95 -12.78 -7.50
CA ASP A 248 25.66 -13.09 -8.75
C ASP A 248 24.70 -13.55 -9.86
N GLY A 249 23.41 -13.21 -9.77
CA GLY A 249 22.46 -13.62 -10.78
C GLY A 249 21.00 -13.54 -10.32
N ALA A 250 20.14 -14.23 -11.04
CA ALA A 250 18.70 -14.28 -10.74
C ALA A 250 18.08 -15.59 -11.26
N ASP A 251 17.11 -16.10 -10.50
CA ASP A 251 16.17 -17.11 -10.98
C ASP A 251 14.91 -16.41 -11.50
N VAL A 252 14.51 -16.75 -12.71
CA VAL A 252 13.34 -16.16 -13.38
C VAL A 252 12.28 -17.22 -13.58
N SER A 253 11.05 -16.91 -13.21
CA SER A 253 9.87 -17.72 -13.45
C SER A 253 8.90 -16.96 -14.35
N VAL A 254 8.47 -17.53 -15.47
CA VAL A 254 7.46 -16.91 -16.34
C VAL A 254 6.23 -17.80 -16.44
N THR A 255 5.09 -17.25 -16.06
CA THR A 255 3.80 -17.91 -16.19
C THR A 255 3.16 -17.55 -17.52
N LEU A 256 2.99 -18.55 -18.39
CA LEU A 256 2.29 -18.42 -19.67
C LEU A 256 0.86 -18.94 -19.55
N HIS A 257 -0.04 -18.32 -20.29
CA HIS A 257 -1.41 -18.76 -20.42
C HIS A 257 -1.87 -18.73 -21.88
N GLN A 258 -2.64 -19.77 -22.28
CA GLN A 258 -3.34 -19.81 -23.56
C GLN A 258 -4.85 -19.84 -23.31
N ARG A 259 -5.54 -18.77 -23.65
CA ARG A 259 -7.00 -18.71 -23.48
C ARG A 259 -7.77 -19.52 -24.51
N ARG A 260 -7.34 -19.50 -25.77
CA ARG A 260 -8.02 -20.15 -26.91
C ARG A 260 -7.02 -20.79 -27.87
N GLY A 261 -7.45 -21.76 -28.63
CA GLY A 261 -6.67 -22.41 -29.66
C GLY A 261 -6.32 -23.86 -29.34
N ASP A 262 -5.79 -24.55 -30.35
CA ASP A 262 -5.32 -25.93 -30.21
C ASP A 262 -3.91 -25.96 -29.57
N PRO A 263 -3.49 -27.10 -29.04
CA PRO A 263 -2.15 -27.26 -28.47
C PRO A 263 -1.07 -27.02 -29.52
N GLU A 264 -0.19 -26.06 -29.23
CA GLU A 264 0.92 -25.67 -30.12
C GLU A 264 2.21 -25.48 -29.32
N PRO A 265 3.38 -25.72 -29.91
CA PRO A 265 4.67 -25.44 -29.26
C PRO A 265 4.87 -23.96 -29.03
N VAL A 266 5.30 -23.63 -27.82
CA VAL A 266 5.59 -22.25 -27.37
C VAL A 266 7.01 -22.17 -26.86
N GLN A 267 7.72 -21.13 -27.22
CA GLN A 267 9.06 -20.82 -26.71
C GLN A 267 9.08 -19.43 -26.06
N VAL A 268 9.92 -19.28 -25.06
CA VAL A 268 10.11 -18.03 -24.33
C VAL A 268 11.56 -17.59 -24.45
N GLY A 269 11.78 -16.40 -25.01
CA GLY A 269 13.06 -15.70 -24.96
C GLY A 269 13.11 -14.84 -23.70
N LEU A 270 14.22 -14.89 -23.00
CA LEU A 270 14.49 -14.12 -21.77
C LEU A 270 15.78 -13.35 -21.96
N ASP A 271 15.72 -12.04 -21.91
CA ASP A 271 16.89 -11.16 -21.96
C ASP A 271 16.98 -10.33 -20.69
N ILE A 272 18.15 -10.34 -20.05
CA ILE A 272 18.46 -9.41 -18.95
C ILE A 272 19.29 -8.27 -19.53
N LEU A 273 18.81 -7.03 -19.40
CA LEU A 273 19.45 -5.81 -19.87
C LEU A 273 19.85 -4.91 -18.70
N PRO A 274 20.92 -4.09 -18.85
CA PRO A 274 21.22 -3.08 -17.85
C PRO A 274 20.11 -2.02 -17.83
N GLY A 275 19.76 -1.55 -16.63
CA GLY A 275 18.85 -0.42 -16.42
C GLY A 275 19.62 0.81 -15.98
N THR A 276 19.24 1.98 -16.47
CA THR A 276 19.81 3.27 -16.04
C THR A 276 18.68 4.22 -15.70
N VAL A 277 18.75 4.79 -14.52
CA VAL A 277 17.81 5.83 -14.07
C VAL A 277 18.41 7.19 -14.35
N ASP A 278 17.67 8.02 -15.05
CA ASP A 278 18.00 9.42 -15.29
C ASP A 278 16.74 10.30 -15.11
N PRO A 279 16.91 11.63 -15.10
CA PRO A 279 15.77 12.52 -14.89
C PRO A 279 14.63 12.39 -15.89
N SER A 280 14.89 11.94 -17.10
CA SER A 280 13.86 11.84 -18.17
C SER A 280 12.99 10.62 -18.02
N ASN A 281 13.48 9.58 -17.33
CA ASN A 281 12.75 8.35 -17.11
C ASN A 281 12.32 8.12 -15.65
N LEU A 282 12.71 9.00 -14.72
CA LEU A 282 12.49 8.83 -13.29
C LEU A 282 11.03 8.50 -12.91
N THR A 283 10.07 9.15 -13.54
CA THR A 283 8.63 8.96 -13.28
C THR A 283 7.91 8.11 -14.34
N ASN A 284 8.63 7.61 -15.35
CA ASN A 284 8.03 6.82 -16.39
C ASN A 284 7.78 5.38 -15.90
N PRO A 285 6.52 4.88 -15.81
CA PRO A 285 6.24 3.54 -15.31
C PRO A 285 6.69 2.42 -16.25
N ASP A 286 7.00 2.72 -17.51
CA ASP A 286 7.47 1.72 -18.48
C ASP A 286 8.92 1.34 -18.20
N ALA A 287 9.16 0.11 -17.75
CA ALA A 287 10.50 -0.40 -17.46
C ALA A 287 11.46 -0.35 -18.65
N ARG A 288 10.94 -0.35 -19.91
CA ARG A 288 11.77 -0.20 -21.12
C ARG A 288 12.46 1.16 -21.18
N SER A 289 11.90 2.18 -20.52
CA SER A 289 12.53 3.50 -20.46
C SER A 289 13.86 3.49 -19.70
N LEU A 290 14.12 2.47 -18.90
CA LEU A 290 15.39 2.29 -18.19
C LEU A 290 16.49 1.69 -19.07
N ILE A 291 16.15 1.10 -20.22
CA ILE A 291 17.13 0.46 -21.12
C ILE A 291 17.91 1.54 -21.87
N PRO A 292 19.25 1.63 -21.69
CA PRO A 292 20.05 2.57 -22.44
C PRO A 292 19.96 2.30 -23.97
N SER A 293 19.95 3.37 -24.77
CA SER A 293 19.89 3.23 -26.23
C SER A 293 21.07 2.39 -26.77
N GLY A 294 20.75 1.33 -27.49
CA GLY A 294 21.74 0.42 -28.04
C GLY A 294 22.33 -0.56 -27.04
N ALA A 295 21.80 -0.66 -25.82
CA ALA A 295 22.23 -1.66 -24.87
C ALA A 295 21.99 -3.08 -25.40
N LEU A 296 22.95 -3.94 -25.16
CA LEU A 296 22.83 -5.38 -25.47
C LEU A 296 22.47 -6.13 -24.18
N PRO A 297 21.74 -7.25 -24.28
CA PRO A 297 21.53 -8.13 -23.15
C PRO A 297 22.86 -8.57 -22.51
N ILE A 298 22.92 -8.54 -21.20
CA ILE A 298 24.05 -9.08 -20.42
C ILE A 298 23.93 -10.59 -20.23
N ALA A 299 22.72 -11.13 -20.36
CA ALA A 299 22.43 -12.55 -20.43
C ALA A 299 21.17 -12.78 -21.24
N SER A 300 21.11 -13.92 -21.95
CA SER A 300 19.96 -14.32 -22.76
C SER A 300 19.76 -15.84 -22.65
N GLU A 301 18.51 -16.27 -22.60
CA GLU A 301 18.15 -17.68 -22.64
C GLU A 301 16.87 -17.87 -23.46
N ARG A 302 16.75 -19.05 -24.07
CA ARG A 302 15.52 -19.44 -24.75
C ARG A 302 15.04 -20.77 -24.18
N VAL A 303 13.82 -20.76 -23.65
CA VAL A 303 13.23 -21.89 -22.92
C VAL A 303 12.06 -22.44 -23.74
N ASP A 304 11.99 -23.77 -23.87
CA ASP A 304 10.84 -24.45 -24.46
C ASP A 304 9.74 -24.60 -23.41
N ALA A 305 8.58 -24.02 -23.62
CA ALA A 305 7.42 -24.11 -22.74
C ALA A 305 6.55 -25.35 -23.05
N GLY A 306 6.93 -26.17 -24.03
CA GLY A 306 6.14 -27.30 -24.49
C GLY A 306 4.91 -26.89 -25.30
N GLN A 307 3.87 -27.75 -25.27
CA GLN A 307 2.62 -27.47 -25.96
C GLN A 307 1.61 -26.86 -24.99
N LEU A 308 1.11 -25.70 -25.33
CA LEU A 308 0.01 -25.04 -24.65
C LEU A 308 -1.28 -25.21 -25.48
N GLY A 309 -2.39 -25.58 -24.83
CA GLY A 309 -3.72 -25.65 -25.42
C GLY A 309 -4.70 -24.74 -24.71
N ARG A 310 -5.96 -24.76 -25.12
CA ARG A 310 -7.05 -23.94 -24.57
C ARG A 310 -7.09 -24.00 -23.02
N ASP A 311 -7.16 -22.82 -22.40
CA ASP A 311 -7.16 -22.62 -20.95
C ASP A 311 -5.95 -23.25 -20.24
N GLY A 312 -4.90 -23.56 -21.04
CA GLY A 312 -3.65 -24.12 -20.57
C GLY A 312 -2.78 -23.07 -19.90
N THR A 313 -2.14 -23.47 -18.82
CA THR A 313 -1.15 -22.64 -18.10
C THR A 313 0.10 -23.45 -17.86
N VAL A 314 1.25 -22.84 -18.07
CA VAL A 314 2.55 -23.42 -17.74
C VAL A 314 3.44 -22.36 -17.12
N GLN A 315 4.34 -22.77 -16.26
CA GLN A 315 5.41 -21.90 -15.76
C GLN A 315 6.75 -22.45 -16.25
N VAL A 316 7.53 -21.60 -16.89
CA VAL A 316 8.91 -21.90 -17.28
C VAL A 316 9.88 -21.23 -16.34
N HIS A 317 11.06 -21.82 -16.17
CA HIS A 317 12.10 -21.36 -15.26
C HIS A 317 13.43 -21.22 -15.99
N ALA A 318 14.20 -20.21 -15.65
CA ALA A 318 15.55 -19.97 -16.11
C ALA A 318 16.40 -19.46 -14.93
N SER A 319 17.67 -19.86 -14.88
CA SER A 319 18.63 -19.42 -13.86
C SER A 319 19.80 -18.73 -14.53
N PHE A 320 20.00 -17.47 -14.24
CA PHE A 320 21.06 -16.65 -14.81
C PHE A 320 22.20 -16.48 -13.82
N SER A 321 23.42 -16.83 -14.24
CA SER A 321 24.66 -16.45 -13.57
C SER A 321 25.24 -15.23 -14.27
N LEU A 322 25.41 -14.15 -13.56
CA LEU A 322 25.87 -12.87 -14.05
C LEU A 322 27.24 -12.53 -13.45
N SER A 323 28.09 -11.86 -14.22
CA SER A 323 29.40 -11.43 -13.76
C SER A 323 29.52 -9.90 -13.85
N ASN A 324 30.27 -9.31 -12.94
CA ASN A 324 30.48 -7.85 -12.87
C ASN A 324 29.18 -7.07 -12.80
N VAL A 325 28.28 -7.47 -11.89
CA VAL A 325 26.99 -6.84 -11.68
C VAL A 325 27.04 -5.86 -10.52
N ASP A 326 26.24 -4.79 -10.62
CA ASP A 326 26.00 -3.85 -9.55
C ASP A 326 24.81 -4.33 -8.70
N LEU A 327 24.99 -4.36 -7.39
CA LEU A 327 23.94 -4.76 -6.47
C LEU A 327 23.11 -3.56 -6.07
N TRP A 328 21.79 -3.77 -5.99
CA TRP A 328 20.88 -2.75 -5.49
C TRP A 328 21.08 -2.55 -3.97
N SER A 329 21.20 -1.30 -3.58
CA SER A 329 21.13 -0.87 -2.20
C SER A 329 20.61 0.58 -2.16
N PRO A 330 20.16 1.11 -0.99
CA PRO A 330 19.81 2.52 -0.87
C PRO A 330 20.91 3.50 -1.29
N GLN A 331 22.17 3.10 -1.22
CA GLN A 331 23.32 3.91 -1.60
C GLN A 331 23.66 3.78 -3.10
N SER A 332 23.32 2.64 -3.71
CA SER A 332 23.57 2.34 -5.11
C SER A 332 22.35 1.62 -5.68
N PRO A 333 21.30 2.36 -6.11
CA PRO A 333 20.04 1.78 -6.57
C PRO A 333 20.14 1.26 -8.00
N ALA A 334 21.02 0.27 -8.22
CA ALA A 334 21.25 -0.36 -9.51
C ALA A 334 20.06 -1.22 -9.93
N LEU A 335 19.57 -1.02 -11.15
CA LEU A 335 18.44 -1.74 -11.71
C LEU A 335 18.82 -2.47 -13.00
N TYR A 336 18.07 -3.53 -13.24
CA TYR A 336 18.10 -4.32 -14.47
C TYR A 336 16.69 -4.42 -15.04
N VAL A 337 16.61 -4.79 -16.31
CA VAL A 337 15.34 -4.99 -17.00
C VAL A 337 15.30 -6.41 -17.57
N LEU A 338 14.31 -7.17 -17.13
CA LEU A 338 13.96 -8.46 -17.72
C LEU A 338 13.00 -8.22 -18.89
N GLN A 339 13.38 -8.65 -20.08
CA GLN A 339 12.51 -8.69 -21.24
C GLN A 339 12.12 -10.13 -21.55
N VAL A 340 10.82 -10.41 -21.51
CA VAL A 340 10.22 -11.70 -21.84
C VAL A 340 9.58 -11.61 -23.21
N GLN A 341 9.91 -12.54 -24.10
CA GLN A 341 9.41 -12.63 -25.46
C GLN A 341 8.74 -13.99 -25.67
N VAL A 342 7.46 -14.00 -25.99
CA VAL A 342 6.70 -15.24 -26.25
C VAL A 342 6.63 -15.49 -27.74
N PHE A 343 7.14 -16.65 -28.17
CA PHE A 343 7.16 -17.07 -29.57
C PHE A 343 6.21 -18.25 -29.80
N TRP A 344 5.36 -18.09 -30.79
CA TRP A 344 4.48 -19.14 -31.30
C TRP A 344 4.79 -19.33 -32.79
N GLN A 345 5.15 -20.55 -33.18
CA GLN A 345 5.59 -20.84 -34.56
C GLN A 345 6.69 -19.88 -35.07
N GLU A 346 7.71 -19.65 -34.23
CA GLU A 346 8.83 -18.71 -34.47
C GLU A 346 8.41 -17.21 -34.62
N ARG A 347 7.13 -16.87 -34.40
CA ARG A 347 6.65 -15.50 -34.47
C ARG A 347 6.51 -14.95 -33.06
N LEU A 348 7.03 -13.76 -32.82
CA LEU A 348 6.79 -13.00 -31.58
C LEU A 348 5.30 -12.65 -31.51
N VAL A 349 4.61 -13.17 -30.47
CA VAL A 349 3.17 -12.97 -30.24
C VAL A 349 2.87 -12.14 -29.03
N ASP A 350 3.76 -12.12 -28.04
CA ASP A 350 3.61 -11.29 -26.85
C ASP A 350 4.97 -10.92 -26.26
N GLN A 351 4.98 -9.82 -25.51
CA GLN A 351 6.16 -9.30 -24.82
C GLN A 351 5.76 -8.74 -23.44
N LEU A 352 6.57 -9.05 -22.43
CA LEU A 352 6.41 -8.54 -21.06
C LEU A 352 7.76 -8.03 -20.60
N VAL A 353 7.78 -6.92 -19.85
CA VAL A 353 9.02 -6.28 -19.38
C VAL A 353 8.88 -5.91 -17.91
N GLU A 354 9.86 -6.33 -17.11
CA GLU A 354 9.91 -6.03 -15.68
C GLU A 354 11.24 -5.39 -15.29
N SER A 355 11.21 -4.42 -14.39
CA SER A 355 12.44 -3.93 -13.74
C SER A 355 12.68 -4.68 -12.44
N PHE A 356 13.95 -4.93 -12.11
CA PHE A 356 14.35 -5.58 -10.88
C PHE A 356 15.75 -5.12 -10.45
N GLY A 357 16.13 -5.44 -9.22
CA GLY A 357 17.49 -5.19 -8.72
C GLY A 357 18.07 -6.44 -8.09
N LEU A 358 19.38 -6.65 -8.27
CA LEU A 358 20.09 -7.76 -7.64
C LEU A 358 20.42 -7.41 -6.20
N ARG A 359 19.89 -8.16 -5.26
CA ARG A 359 20.15 -7.96 -3.83
C ARG A 359 19.86 -9.20 -3.01
N ARG A 360 20.41 -9.25 -1.80
CA ARG A 360 20.06 -10.24 -0.79
C ARG A 360 19.93 -9.56 0.56
N ILE A 361 18.77 -9.75 1.21
CA ILE A 361 18.58 -9.38 2.61
C ILE A 361 18.50 -10.64 3.47
N ALA A 362 19.09 -10.61 4.66
CA ALA A 362 19.09 -11.75 5.58
C ALA A 362 19.31 -11.29 7.02
N VAL A 363 18.87 -12.09 7.99
CA VAL A 363 19.34 -11.99 9.36
C VAL A 363 20.73 -12.63 9.46
N ASP A 364 21.66 -11.97 10.14
CA ASP A 364 23.00 -12.51 10.38
C ASP A 364 22.93 -13.73 11.30
N ALA A 365 23.47 -14.85 10.86
CA ALA A 365 23.51 -16.08 11.65
C ALA A 365 24.41 -15.99 12.92
N LYS A 366 25.25 -14.95 13.02
CA LYS A 366 26.23 -14.77 14.08
C LYS A 366 25.92 -13.66 15.08
N ALA A 367 25.01 -12.74 14.71
CA ALA A 367 24.64 -11.58 15.51
C ALA A 367 23.20 -11.14 15.21
N PRO A 368 22.48 -10.52 16.16
CA PRO A 368 21.08 -10.11 15.97
C PRO A 368 20.97 -8.82 15.12
N ARG A 369 21.42 -8.87 13.88
CA ARG A 369 21.46 -7.74 12.94
C ARG A 369 21.03 -8.17 11.55
N ILE A 370 20.75 -7.20 10.72
CA ILE A 370 20.34 -7.40 9.32
C ILE A 370 21.53 -7.20 8.40
N LEU A 371 21.63 -8.06 7.39
CA LEU A 371 22.62 -7.95 6.33
C LEU A 371 21.91 -7.63 5.01
N LEU A 372 22.32 -6.57 4.34
CA LEU A 372 21.99 -6.30 2.94
C LEU A 372 23.24 -6.52 2.10
N ASN A 373 23.17 -7.43 1.13
CA ASN A 373 24.31 -7.82 0.27
C ASN A 373 25.53 -8.29 1.08
N GLY A 374 25.29 -8.91 2.22
CA GLY A 374 26.34 -9.41 3.12
C GLY A 374 26.94 -8.35 4.05
N ALA A 375 26.57 -7.07 3.90
CA ALA A 375 27.01 -5.98 4.78
C ALA A 375 25.93 -5.66 5.84
N PRO A 376 26.33 -5.43 7.11
CA PRO A 376 25.40 -5.05 8.15
C PRO A 376 24.76 -3.69 7.85
N VAL A 377 23.44 -3.58 8.11
CA VAL A 377 22.66 -2.36 7.92
C VAL A 377 21.83 -2.02 9.15
N ALA A 378 21.65 -0.72 9.38
CA ALA A 378 20.72 -0.17 10.35
C ALA A 378 20.14 1.14 9.78
N TYR A 379 18.86 1.38 9.97
CA TYR A 379 18.14 2.44 9.28
C TYR A 379 17.55 3.47 10.23
N ALA A 380 17.72 4.76 9.89
CA ALA A 380 16.83 5.80 10.34
C ALA A 380 15.66 5.87 9.35
N GLY A 381 14.44 5.84 9.87
CA GLY A 381 13.24 5.72 9.06
C GLY A 381 12.11 6.67 9.46
N VAL A 382 11.10 6.70 8.64
CA VAL A 382 9.85 7.42 8.87
C VAL A 382 8.66 6.57 8.42
N ALA A 383 7.56 6.68 9.14
CA ALA A 383 6.27 6.15 8.74
C ALA A 383 5.57 7.11 7.77
N LEU A 384 4.82 6.58 6.84
CA LEU A 384 4.17 7.34 5.78
C LEU A 384 2.81 6.74 5.42
N HIS A 385 1.74 7.50 5.67
CA HIS A 385 0.48 7.27 4.96
C HIS A 385 0.57 7.82 3.54
N ASP A 386 0.17 7.04 2.54
CA ASP A 386 0.18 7.45 1.13
C ASP A 386 -1.01 8.37 0.78
N GLU A 387 -1.11 9.43 1.56
CA GLU A 387 -2.11 10.47 1.40
C GLU A 387 -1.48 11.87 1.39
N ARG A 388 -2.26 12.85 0.97
CA ARG A 388 -1.88 14.25 1.07
C ARG A 388 -2.93 15.05 1.81
N VAL A 389 -2.47 15.84 2.78
CA VAL A 389 -3.25 16.91 3.38
C VAL A 389 -2.94 18.19 2.61
N TYR A 390 -3.91 18.67 1.83
CA TYR A 390 -3.73 19.87 1.02
C TYR A 390 -4.25 21.11 1.76
N PRO A 391 -3.60 22.29 1.61
CA PRO A 391 -4.22 23.55 1.96
C PRO A 391 -5.46 23.72 1.07
N GLY A 392 -6.63 23.67 1.67
CA GLY A 392 -7.89 23.79 0.93
C GLY A 392 -8.26 25.25 0.60
N VAL A 393 -9.28 25.41 -0.21
CA VAL A 393 -9.89 26.73 -0.50
C VAL A 393 -10.49 27.28 0.81
N ASN A 394 -10.23 28.58 1.09
CA ASN A 394 -10.66 29.26 2.32
C ASN A 394 -10.06 28.70 3.63
N GLY A 395 -8.82 28.16 3.58
CA GLY A 395 -8.09 27.70 4.76
C GLY A 395 -8.64 26.43 5.40
N ARG A 396 -9.55 25.70 4.72
CA ARG A 396 -10.00 24.37 5.15
C ARG A 396 -9.17 23.32 4.45
N PRO A 397 -8.39 22.49 5.18
CA PRO A 397 -7.64 21.41 4.58
C PRO A 397 -8.53 20.45 3.79
N ARG A 398 -7.95 19.87 2.74
CA ARG A 398 -8.54 18.77 1.97
C ARG A 398 -7.59 17.58 2.04
N GLY A 399 -8.12 16.38 1.96
CA GLY A 399 -7.34 15.15 1.89
C GLY A 399 -7.65 14.38 0.61
N GLY A 400 -6.76 13.48 0.28
CA GLY A 400 -6.93 12.53 -0.80
C GLY A 400 -5.76 11.55 -0.83
N PRO A 401 -5.97 10.35 -1.41
CA PRO A 401 -4.87 9.43 -1.61
C PRO A 401 -3.85 10.03 -2.59
N VAL A 402 -2.60 9.59 -2.48
CA VAL A 402 -1.56 9.89 -3.47
C VAL A 402 -1.89 9.16 -4.77
N VAL A 403 -1.93 9.88 -5.89
CA VAL A 403 -2.36 9.33 -7.18
C VAL A 403 -1.40 9.62 -8.33
N THR A 404 -0.39 10.47 -8.12
CA THR A 404 0.59 10.84 -9.16
C THR A 404 2.03 10.60 -8.70
N PRO A 405 2.97 10.35 -9.63
CA PRO A 405 4.40 10.30 -9.30
C PRO A 405 4.91 11.60 -8.64
N ASP A 406 4.40 12.76 -9.03
CA ASP A 406 4.79 14.05 -8.44
C ASP A 406 4.40 14.17 -6.97
N ASP A 407 3.26 13.58 -6.57
CA ASP A 407 2.87 13.50 -5.17
C ASP A 407 3.88 12.72 -4.34
N ILE A 408 4.32 11.57 -4.84
CA ILE A 408 5.36 10.74 -4.19
C ILE A 408 6.71 11.48 -4.17
N LEU A 409 7.11 12.13 -5.26
CA LEU A 409 8.38 12.87 -5.29
C LEU A 409 8.43 13.97 -4.22
N ILE A 410 7.32 14.66 -3.95
CA ILE A 410 7.23 15.64 -2.87
C ILE A 410 7.47 14.99 -1.50
N LEU A 411 6.92 13.81 -1.26
CA LEU A 411 7.12 13.05 -0.01
C LEU A 411 8.58 12.58 0.10
N LEU A 412 9.14 12.03 -0.98
CA LEU A 412 10.54 11.57 -1.00
C LEU A 412 11.55 12.71 -0.89
N GLU A 413 11.25 13.91 -1.42
CA GLU A 413 12.06 15.12 -1.21
C GLU A 413 12.10 15.50 0.28
N LYS A 414 10.96 15.48 0.98
CA LYS A 414 10.91 15.71 2.43
C LYS A 414 11.72 14.66 3.19
N ALA A 415 11.55 13.38 2.86
CA ALA A 415 12.33 12.29 3.45
C ALA A 415 13.84 12.47 3.22
N ASN A 416 14.25 12.93 2.03
CA ASN A 416 15.64 13.21 1.71
C ASN A 416 16.20 14.38 2.53
N THR A 417 15.44 15.46 2.75
CA THR A 417 15.89 16.60 3.55
C THR A 417 16.12 16.26 5.03
N THR A 418 15.53 15.15 5.50
CA THR A 418 15.67 14.62 6.86
C THR A 418 16.61 13.42 6.97
N ASN A 419 17.37 13.08 5.91
CA ASN A 419 18.32 11.97 5.85
C ASN A 419 17.69 10.58 6.12
N ILE A 420 16.42 10.42 5.82
CA ILE A 420 15.69 9.15 5.97
C ILE A 420 16.15 8.15 4.92
N GLN A 421 16.32 6.91 5.33
CA GLN A 421 16.80 5.81 4.51
C GLN A 421 15.76 4.70 4.32
N LEU A 422 14.84 4.56 5.30
CA LEU A 422 13.77 3.57 5.28
C LEU A 422 12.42 4.26 5.43
N ILE A 423 11.47 3.87 4.61
CA ILE A 423 10.07 4.32 4.68
C ILE A 423 9.22 3.12 5.07
N ARG A 424 8.46 3.26 6.14
CA ARG A 424 7.38 2.35 6.47
C ARG A 424 6.09 2.88 5.86
N ALA A 425 5.59 2.20 4.82
CA ALA A 425 4.28 2.45 4.25
C ALA A 425 3.23 1.74 5.14
N ASP A 426 2.53 2.50 5.92
CA ASP A 426 1.64 2.00 6.98
C ASP A 426 0.18 2.36 6.68
N HIS A 427 -0.76 1.57 7.08
CA HIS A 427 -0.76 0.19 7.63
C HIS A 427 -1.42 -0.73 6.60
N HIS A 428 -1.06 -0.62 5.34
CA HIS A 428 -1.59 -1.38 4.21
C HIS A 428 -0.52 -1.52 3.11
N PRO A 429 -0.72 -2.38 2.10
CA PRO A 429 0.20 -2.52 0.99
C PRO A 429 0.55 -1.18 0.33
N ALA A 430 1.84 -0.95 0.12
CA ALA A 430 2.38 0.32 -0.35
C ALA A 430 1.81 0.73 -1.73
N ASN A 431 1.75 2.04 -1.98
CA ASN A 431 1.40 2.56 -3.30
C ASN A 431 2.47 2.13 -4.33
N PRO A 432 2.09 1.52 -5.47
CA PRO A 432 3.07 1.08 -6.48
C PRO A 432 3.98 2.20 -7.02
N LEU A 433 3.51 3.45 -7.04
CA LEU A 433 4.33 4.60 -7.43
C LEU A 433 5.44 4.88 -6.40
N LEU A 434 5.15 4.66 -5.11
CA LEU A 434 6.16 4.76 -4.05
C LEU A 434 7.24 3.71 -4.25
N LEU A 435 6.86 2.45 -4.51
CA LEU A 435 7.81 1.36 -4.73
C LEU A 435 8.68 1.62 -5.95
N MET A 436 8.09 2.01 -7.09
CA MET A 436 8.82 2.35 -8.32
C MET A 436 9.86 3.46 -8.06
N LEU A 437 9.49 4.52 -7.36
CA LEU A 437 10.39 5.63 -7.08
C LEU A 437 11.42 5.28 -6.01
N ALA A 438 11.07 4.46 -5.03
CA ALA A 438 11.99 3.93 -4.02
C ALA A 438 13.08 3.04 -4.66
N ASP A 439 12.71 2.19 -5.63
CA ASP A 439 13.68 1.39 -6.41
C ASP A 439 14.71 2.27 -7.11
N ARG A 440 14.26 3.38 -7.70
CA ARG A 440 15.08 4.29 -8.52
C ARG A 440 15.91 5.29 -7.72
N LEU A 441 15.38 5.71 -6.56
CA LEU A 441 16.01 6.72 -5.71
C LEU A 441 16.76 6.13 -4.52
N GLY A 442 16.65 4.83 -4.27
CA GLY A 442 17.36 4.14 -3.20
C GLY A 442 16.75 4.37 -1.83
N TYR A 443 15.46 4.07 -1.63
CA TYR A 443 14.84 3.98 -0.32
C TYR A 443 14.54 2.53 0.02
N ALA A 444 14.87 2.10 1.23
CA ALA A 444 14.37 0.85 1.76
C ALA A 444 12.89 0.99 2.13
N ILE A 445 12.09 -0.04 1.88
CA ILE A 445 10.66 -0.04 2.17
C ILE A 445 10.33 -1.17 3.15
N TRP A 446 9.52 -0.84 4.12
CA TRP A 446 8.70 -1.73 4.92
C TRP A 446 7.26 -1.52 4.48
N GLU A 447 6.63 -2.50 3.88
CA GLU A 447 5.18 -2.50 3.59
C GLU A 447 4.47 -3.54 4.42
N GLU A 448 3.14 -3.44 4.57
CA GLU A 448 2.42 -4.32 5.48
C GLU A 448 0.95 -4.54 5.07
N ILE A 449 0.35 -5.59 5.62
CA ILE A 449 -1.09 -5.83 5.51
C ILE A 449 -1.85 -5.21 6.70
N PRO A 450 -3.12 -4.78 6.55
CA PRO A 450 -3.83 -3.97 7.53
C PRO A 450 -4.40 -4.78 8.71
N LEU A 451 -3.59 -5.63 9.35
CA LEU A 451 -3.92 -6.29 10.61
C LEU A 451 -3.60 -5.36 11.79
N TYR A 452 -4.41 -4.32 11.96
CA TYR A 452 -4.24 -3.24 12.92
C TYR A 452 -5.13 -3.44 14.16
N HIS A 453 -4.54 -3.44 15.36
CA HIS A 453 -5.23 -3.59 16.66
C HIS A 453 -6.08 -4.86 16.80
N TYR A 454 -5.63 -5.96 16.21
CA TYR A 454 -6.34 -7.24 16.29
C TYR A 454 -6.30 -7.84 17.70
N THR A 455 -7.37 -8.55 18.05
CA THR A 455 -7.53 -9.33 19.27
C THR A 455 -7.53 -10.82 18.93
N PRO A 456 -7.40 -11.74 19.92
CA PRO A 456 -7.51 -13.19 19.62
C PRO A 456 -8.77 -13.55 18.84
N ALA A 457 -9.90 -12.96 19.20
CA ALA A 457 -11.18 -13.26 18.53
C ALA A 457 -11.19 -12.76 17.06
N THR A 458 -10.71 -11.53 16.81
CA THR A 458 -10.70 -10.98 15.45
C THR A 458 -9.62 -11.61 14.57
N PHE A 459 -8.50 -12.06 15.15
CA PHE A 459 -7.55 -12.94 14.42
C PHE A 459 -8.24 -14.22 13.97
N GLY A 460 -8.98 -14.91 14.86
CA GLY A 460 -9.72 -16.11 14.51
C GLY A 460 -10.64 -15.89 13.32
N ILE A 461 -11.51 -14.88 13.39
CA ILE A 461 -12.46 -14.55 12.32
C ILE A 461 -11.74 -14.24 10.99
N ALA A 462 -10.74 -13.37 11.01
CA ALA A 462 -10.04 -12.94 9.81
C ALA A 462 -9.26 -14.09 9.14
N MET A 463 -8.57 -14.91 9.95
CA MET A 463 -7.80 -16.05 9.46
C MET A 463 -8.68 -17.18 8.93
N ASP A 464 -9.85 -17.42 9.55
CA ASP A 464 -10.85 -18.40 9.07
C ASP A 464 -11.44 -17.96 7.72
N ARG A 465 -11.63 -16.65 7.50
CA ARG A 465 -12.06 -16.11 6.21
C ARG A 465 -10.93 -16.07 5.16
N ALA A 466 -9.69 -16.28 5.56
CA ALA A 466 -8.48 -16.23 4.74
C ALA A 466 -8.26 -14.89 3.98
N ILE A 467 -8.85 -13.78 4.42
CA ILE A 467 -8.65 -12.47 3.79
C ILE A 467 -7.25 -11.91 4.05
N PRO A 468 -6.66 -11.99 5.26
CA PRO A 468 -5.27 -11.60 5.47
C PRO A 468 -4.28 -12.40 4.59
N GLN A 469 -4.55 -13.70 4.40
CA GLN A 469 -3.74 -14.56 3.54
C GLN A 469 -3.85 -14.13 2.07
N GLN A 470 -5.06 -13.79 1.60
CA GLN A 470 -5.27 -13.26 0.25
C GLN A 470 -4.52 -11.94 0.07
N MET A 471 -4.73 -10.97 0.97
CA MET A 471 -4.10 -9.65 0.86
C MET A 471 -2.58 -9.74 0.88
N LEU A 472 -2.00 -10.59 1.75
CA LEU A 472 -0.56 -10.83 1.79
C LEU A 472 -0.06 -11.40 0.47
N ALA A 473 -0.69 -12.46 -0.04
CA ALA A 473 -0.25 -13.07 -1.29
C ALA A 473 -0.43 -12.15 -2.52
N GLU A 474 -1.47 -11.32 -2.54
CA GLU A 474 -1.67 -10.30 -3.59
C GLU A 474 -0.60 -9.21 -3.53
N MET A 475 -0.23 -8.74 -2.31
CA MET A 475 0.88 -7.83 -2.07
C MET A 475 2.20 -8.43 -2.54
N ASP A 476 2.55 -9.63 -2.06
CA ASP A 476 3.78 -10.34 -2.43
C ASP A 476 3.88 -10.52 -3.95
N LEU A 477 2.81 -10.99 -4.60
CA LEU A 477 2.77 -11.22 -6.04
C LEU A 477 2.87 -9.91 -6.83
N ARG A 478 2.29 -8.79 -6.37
CA ARG A 478 2.40 -7.49 -7.02
C ARG A 478 3.82 -6.94 -6.95
N ASP A 479 4.48 -7.09 -5.78
CA ASP A 479 5.66 -6.32 -5.42
C ASP A 479 6.97 -7.14 -5.46
N MET A 480 6.89 -8.41 -5.86
CA MET A 480 8.01 -9.36 -5.90
C MET A 480 9.26 -8.83 -6.63
N ASN A 481 9.09 -8.04 -7.69
CA ASN A 481 10.20 -7.53 -8.49
C ASN A 481 10.80 -6.22 -7.97
N HIS A 482 10.21 -5.59 -6.92
CA HIS A 482 10.70 -4.34 -6.34
C HIS A 482 11.86 -4.57 -5.36
N PRO A 483 13.11 -4.18 -5.71
CA PRO A 483 14.26 -4.42 -4.84
C PRO A 483 14.25 -3.55 -3.59
N SER A 484 13.55 -2.43 -3.59
CA SER A 484 13.40 -1.51 -2.45
C SER A 484 12.63 -2.13 -1.28
N VAL A 485 11.69 -3.04 -1.55
CA VAL A 485 10.94 -3.74 -0.52
C VAL A 485 11.86 -4.73 0.17
N LEU A 486 12.19 -4.47 1.43
CA LEU A 486 13.07 -5.30 2.25
C LEU A 486 12.31 -6.04 3.34
N PHE A 487 11.13 -5.53 3.74
CA PHE A 487 10.38 -6.04 4.88
C PHE A 487 8.89 -6.13 4.55
N HIS A 488 8.26 -7.21 5.04
CA HIS A 488 6.81 -7.38 5.07
C HIS A 488 6.30 -7.38 6.51
N GLY A 489 5.43 -6.41 6.83
CA GLY A 489 4.74 -6.27 8.10
C GLY A 489 3.47 -7.11 8.15
N LEU A 490 3.32 -7.95 9.15
CA LEU A 490 2.21 -8.90 9.24
C LEU A 490 1.15 -8.54 10.26
N ALA A 491 1.42 -7.59 11.18
CA ALA A 491 0.45 -7.03 12.10
C ALA A 491 0.98 -5.77 12.79
N ASN A 492 0.08 -4.88 13.19
CA ASN A 492 0.37 -3.69 13.98
C ASN A 492 -0.44 -3.67 15.29
N GLU A 493 0.24 -3.38 16.42
CA GLU A 493 -0.34 -3.13 17.75
C GLU A 493 -1.48 -4.07 18.15
N SER A 494 -1.30 -5.34 17.86
CA SER A 494 -2.30 -6.37 18.11
C SER A 494 -2.07 -7.05 19.46
N THR A 495 -3.14 -7.54 20.07
CA THR A 495 -3.12 -8.24 21.35
C THR A 495 -3.27 -9.75 21.19
N GLY A 496 -3.07 -10.50 22.26
CA GLY A 496 -3.16 -11.96 22.27
C GLY A 496 -1.80 -12.63 22.31
N GLY A 497 -1.78 -13.88 22.67
CA GLY A 497 -0.59 -14.73 22.79
C GLY A 497 -0.57 -15.79 21.71
N ILE A 498 -1.13 -16.97 22.00
CA ILE A 498 -1.05 -18.15 21.12
C ILE A 498 -1.76 -17.91 19.78
N GLU A 499 -2.94 -17.33 19.79
CA GLU A 499 -3.74 -17.08 18.58
C GLU A 499 -3.01 -16.11 17.63
N ARG A 500 -2.42 -15.06 18.18
CA ARG A 500 -1.62 -14.10 17.42
C ARG A 500 -0.35 -14.77 16.87
N GLU A 501 0.40 -15.52 17.68
CA GLU A 501 1.60 -16.23 17.25
C GLU A 501 1.28 -17.25 16.13
N GLN A 502 0.15 -17.97 16.21
CA GLN A 502 -0.29 -18.90 15.17
C GLN A 502 -0.68 -18.19 13.87
N ALA A 503 -1.41 -17.07 13.95
CA ALA A 503 -1.74 -16.25 12.79
C ALA A 503 -0.47 -15.74 12.10
N LEU A 504 0.46 -15.18 12.87
CA LEU A 504 1.76 -14.69 12.36
C LEU A 504 2.60 -15.82 11.75
N ALA A 505 2.62 -17.01 12.34
CA ALA A 505 3.32 -18.17 11.78
C ALA A 505 2.69 -18.61 10.44
N THR A 506 1.37 -18.58 10.34
CA THR A 506 0.65 -18.92 9.11
C THR A 506 0.97 -17.93 7.99
N LEU A 507 0.94 -16.64 8.29
CA LEU A 507 1.26 -15.57 7.33
C LEU A 507 2.74 -15.60 6.94
N HIS A 508 3.65 -15.76 7.90
CA HIS A 508 5.09 -15.91 7.61
C HIS A 508 5.39 -17.09 6.67
N ASN A 509 4.75 -18.24 6.90
CA ASN A 509 4.93 -19.41 6.04
C ASN A 509 4.34 -19.18 4.64
N LEU A 510 3.25 -18.44 4.53
CA LEU A 510 2.67 -18.07 3.24
C LEU A 510 3.63 -17.15 2.47
N ASP A 511 4.08 -16.07 3.08
CA ASP A 511 5.08 -15.15 2.54
C ASP A 511 6.31 -15.89 2.00
N ARG A 512 6.91 -16.76 2.85
CA ARG A 512 8.05 -17.59 2.46
C ARG A 512 7.78 -18.50 1.28
N SER A 513 6.54 -18.90 1.07
CA SER A 513 6.14 -19.79 -0.03
C SER A 513 5.80 -19.06 -1.33
N VAL A 514 5.52 -17.75 -1.26
CA VAL A 514 5.19 -16.90 -2.41
C VAL A 514 6.44 -16.15 -2.88
N ASP A 515 7.06 -15.37 -2.01
CA ASP A 515 8.26 -14.58 -2.30
C ASP A 515 9.52 -15.18 -1.66
N GLY A 516 9.62 -15.16 -0.31
CA GLY A 516 10.76 -15.68 0.44
C GLY A 516 12.04 -14.86 0.37
N THR A 517 12.05 -13.69 -0.31
CA THR A 517 13.23 -12.83 -0.49
C THR A 517 13.23 -11.58 0.40
N ARG A 518 12.22 -11.39 1.26
CA ARG A 518 12.06 -10.31 2.23
C ARG A 518 12.08 -10.85 3.64
N LEU A 519 12.25 -9.95 4.61
CA LEU A 519 12.18 -10.29 6.03
C LEU A 519 10.79 -9.93 6.57
N THR A 520 10.19 -10.84 7.32
CA THR A 520 8.89 -10.61 7.95
C THR A 520 9.04 -10.06 9.37
N GLY A 521 8.10 -9.20 9.78
CA GLY A 521 8.02 -8.66 11.12
C GLY A 521 6.60 -8.26 11.52
N GLN A 522 6.45 -7.73 12.71
CA GLN A 522 5.25 -7.05 13.21
C GLN A 522 5.64 -5.88 14.08
N ALA A 523 4.74 -4.91 14.27
CA ALA A 523 4.88 -3.86 15.27
C ALA A 523 4.09 -4.25 16.53
N ALA A 524 4.76 -4.79 17.54
CA ALA A 524 4.16 -5.11 18.83
C ALA A 524 4.14 -3.89 19.75
N TYR A 525 3.24 -3.86 20.76
CA TYR A 525 3.23 -2.80 21.75
C TYR A 525 4.54 -2.72 22.54
N GLY A 526 5.21 -1.59 22.50
CA GLY A 526 6.51 -1.39 23.17
C GLY A 526 6.44 -1.32 24.70
N ASN A 527 5.25 -1.15 25.28
CA ASN A 527 5.05 -1.29 26.74
C ASN A 527 5.00 -2.77 27.20
N GLN A 528 5.07 -3.72 26.25
CA GLN A 528 5.21 -5.15 26.48
C GLN A 528 6.46 -5.67 25.76
N PRO A 529 7.67 -5.20 26.13
CA PRO A 529 8.89 -5.51 25.40
C PRO A 529 9.33 -6.99 25.52
N ASP A 530 8.72 -7.76 26.43
CA ASP A 530 8.87 -9.21 26.59
C ASP A 530 7.84 -10.02 25.79
N ASP A 531 7.02 -9.37 24.95
CA ASP A 531 6.09 -10.05 24.05
C ASP A 531 6.85 -10.99 23.10
N SER A 532 6.54 -12.29 23.20
CA SER A 532 7.25 -13.35 22.47
C SER A 532 6.56 -13.73 21.13
N THR A 533 5.48 -13.09 20.75
CA THR A 533 4.69 -13.49 19.57
C THR A 533 5.38 -13.26 18.23
N SER A 534 6.46 -12.45 18.20
CA SER A 534 7.38 -12.35 17.04
C SER A 534 8.27 -13.60 16.84
N ARG A 535 8.09 -14.67 17.63
CA ARG A 535 8.94 -15.87 17.52
C ARG A 535 9.02 -16.48 16.13
N PRO A 536 7.92 -16.61 15.36
CA PRO A 536 7.98 -17.18 14.01
C PRO A 536 8.58 -16.23 12.96
N LEU A 537 8.69 -14.93 13.23
CA LEU A 537 9.10 -13.90 12.27
C LEU A 537 10.62 -13.71 12.24
N ASP A 538 11.14 -13.02 11.23
CA ASP A 538 12.58 -12.75 11.09
C ASP A 538 13.05 -11.62 12.01
N VAL A 539 12.20 -10.60 12.21
CA VAL A 539 12.48 -9.39 12.97
C VAL A 539 11.45 -9.22 14.09
N ALA A 540 11.88 -8.72 15.25
CA ALA A 540 10.97 -8.31 16.33
C ALA A 540 10.85 -6.79 16.33
N GLY A 541 9.69 -6.28 15.93
CA GLY A 541 9.40 -4.86 15.88
C GLY A 541 8.47 -4.41 17.01
N TYR A 542 8.64 -3.14 17.44
CA TYR A 542 7.89 -2.55 18.54
C TYR A 542 7.53 -1.09 18.29
N THR A 543 6.38 -0.64 18.82
CA THR A 543 5.99 0.77 18.89
C THR A 543 6.43 1.34 20.24
N MET A 544 7.36 2.30 20.26
CA MET A 544 8.06 2.73 21.48
C MET A 544 7.67 4.17 21.88
N TYR A 545 6.46 4.35 22.42
CA TYR A 545 5.92 5.67 22.78
C TYR A 545 6.21 6.06 24.24
N TYR A 546 7.42 5.79 24.76
CA TYR A 546 7.85 6.25 26.06
C TYR A 546 7.95 7.78 26.10
N GLY A 547 7.52 8.38 27.21
CA GLY A 547 7.40 9.83 27.33
C GLY A 547 6.14 10.43 26.67
N VAL A 548 5.29 9.60 26.04
CA VAL A 548 4.05 10.01 25.36
C VAL A 548 2.85 9.24 25.91
N PHE A 549 2.75 7.95 25.60
CA PHE A 549 1.64 7.08 26.04
C PHE A 549 2.02 6.13 27.16
N TYR A 550 3.31 5.90 27.39
CA TYR A 550 3.78 4.94 28.39
C TYR A 550 4.38 5.65 29.61
N GLN A 551 5.59 5.28 30.06
CA GLN A 551 6.26 5.93 31.16
C GLN A 551 6.76 7.33 30.75
N PRO A 552 6.88 8.30 31.67
CA PRO A 552 7.18 9.70 31.33
C PRO A 552 8.59 9.97 30.82
N ASP A 553 9.55 9.06 31.06
CA ASP A 553 10.95 9.20 30.66
C ASP A 553 11.19 8.43 29.35
N ALA A 554 11.31 9.14 28.25
CA ALA A 554 11.48 8.56 26.92
C ALA A 554 12.81 7.82 26.79
N PHE A 555 13.92 8.41 27.25
CA PHE A 555 15.25 7.79 27.15
C PHE A 555 15.35 6.54 28.00
N ALA A 556 15.08 6.64 29.30
CA ALA A 556 15.22 5.51 30.20
C ALA A 556 14.17 4.40 29.93
N GLY A 557 12.97 4.79 29.51
CA GLY A 557 11.91 3.85 29.12
C GLY A 557 12.30 3.03 27.90
N THR A 558 12.70 3.70 26.82
CA THR A 558 13.14 3.06 25.58
C THR A 558 14.38 2.18 25.80
N SER A 559 15.39 2.68 26.53
CA SER A 559 16.59 1.89 26.83
C SER A 559 16.26 0.58 27.53
N ARG A 560 15.40 0.61 28.57
CA ARG A 560 14.98 -0.61 29.28
C ARG A 560 14.17 -1.54 28.39
N ALA A 561 13.26 -1.01 27.59
CA ALA A 561 12.43 -1.79 26.68
C ALA A 561 13.28 -2.53 25.64
N LEU A 562 14.24 -1.85 25.03
CA LEU A 562 15.18 -2.46 24.07
C LEU A 562 16.00 -3.59 24.68
N GLN A 563 16.50 -3.41 25.92
CA GLN A 563 17.23 -4.47 26.63
C GLN A 563 16.34 -5.67 26.95
N THR A 564 15.09 -5.43 27.34
CA THR A 564 14.12 -6.49 27.61
C THR A 564 13.77 -7.24 26.32
N ALA A 565 13.48 -6.52 25.21
CA ALA A 565 13.22 -7.11 23.91
C ALA A 565 14.41 -7.96 23.42
N HIS A 566 15.65 -7.46 23.58
CA HIS A 566 16.85 -8.21 23.23
C HIS A 566 17.04 -9.45 24.13
N THR A 567 16.68 -9.37 25.41
CA THR A 567 16.71 -10.54 26.31
C THR A 567 15.69 -11.60 25.85
N THR A 568 14.52 -11.18 25.37
CA THR A 568 13.48 -12.07 24.85
C THR A 568 13.92 -12.70 23.51
N PHE A 569 14.61 -11.93 22.68
CA PHE A 569 15.08 -12.34 21.35
C PHE A 569 16.59 -12.11 21.16
N PRO A 570 17.47 -12.86 21.84
CA PRO A 570 18.91 -12.60 21.84
C PRO A 570 19.61 -12.80 20.48
N HIS A 571 18.95 -13.49 19.55
CA HIS A 571 19.47 -13.78 18.20
C HIS A 571 18.66 -13.13 17.08
N LYS A 572 17.69 -12.28 17.41
CA LYS A 572 16.79 -11.66 16.43
C LYS A 572 17.01 -10.14 16.41
N PRO A 573 17.10 -9.51 15.22
CA PRO A 573 17.14 -8.06 15.13
C PRO A 573 15.89 -7.43 15.75
N ILE A 574 16.07 -6.33 16.47
CA ILE A 574 14.99 -5.52 17.01
C ILE A 574 14.81 -4.29 16.12
N MET A 575 13.57 -3.87 15.87
CA MET A 575 13.27 -2.60 15.21
C MET A 575 12.29 -1.78 16.04
N ILE A 576 12.55 -0.48 16.17
CA ILE A 576 11.57 0.48 16.62
C ILE A 576 10.78 0.88 15.37
N LEU A 577 9.56 0.35 15.23
CA LEU A 577 8.70 0.59 14.06
C LEU A 577 7.86 1.84 14.19
N GLU A 578 7.69 2.35 15.43
CA GLU A 578 7.05 3.62 15.69
C GLU A 578 7.62 4.27 16.96
N TYR A 579 7.91 5.55 16.88
CA TYR A 579 8.03 6.47 18.00
C TYR A 579 7.72 7.87 17.50
N GLY A 580 7.04 8.67 18.30
CA GLY A 580 6.61 9.98 17.83
C GLY A 580 5.81 10.74 18.87
N ARG A 581 5.51 12.00 18.56
CA ARG A 581 4.64 12.88 19.34
C ARG A 581 4.00 13.91 18.41
N TRP A 582 2.74 14.24 18.69
CA TRP A 582 2.03 15.33 18.00
C TRP A 582 2.59 16.71 18.35
N SER A 583 2.34 17.68 17.49
CA SER A 583 2.83 19.05 17.62
C SER A 583 1.78 20.06 17.13
N ASP A 584 0.79 20.35 17.96
CA ASP A 584 -0.30 21.28 17.63
C ASP A 584 0.07 22.74 17.86
N THR A 585 1.00 23.00 18.78
CA THR A 585 1.43 24.35 19.20
C THR A 585 2.94 24.50 19.17
N GLY A 586 3.44 25.75 19.28
CA GLY A 586 4.88 26.02 19.39
C GLY A 586 5.55 25.37 20.61
N ALA A 587 4.85 25.20 21.73
CA ALA A 587 5.34 24.50 22.91
C ALA A 587 5.45 22.99 22.65
N ASP A 588 4.49 22.42 21.93
CA ASP A 588 4.52 21.00 21.56
C ASP A 588 5.67 20.65 20.61
N GLN A 589 6.16 21.61 19.81
CA GLN A 589 7.33 21.39 18.96
C GLN A 589 8.61 21.12 19.78
N GLN A 590 8.76 21.72 20.95
CA GLN A 590 9.90 21.43 21.83
C GLN A 590 9.80 19.99 22.39
N GLU A 591 8.61 19.59 22.81
CA GLU A 591 8.37 18.22 23.27
C GLU A 591 8.51 17.20 22.16
N GLN A 592 8.04 17.50 20.95
CA GLN A 592 8.24 16.66 19.77
C GLN A 592 9.73 16.43 19.49
N ARG A 593 10.55 17.50 19.53
CA ARG A 593 12.01 17.42 19.41
C ARG A 593 12.63 16.60 20.54
N ARG A 594 12.20 16.82 21.78
CA ARG A 594 12.71 16.07 22.94
C ARG A 594 12.46 14.58 22.80
N ILE A 595 11.24 14.16 22.44
CA ILE A 595 10.88 12.77 22.22
C ILE A 595 11.72 12.17 21.07
N LEU A 596 11.92 12.92 19.99
CA LEU A 596 12.76 12.47 18.87
C LEU A 596 14.20 12.19 19.35
N SER A 597 14.83 13.14 20.03
CA SER A 597 16.20 12.99 20.52
C SER A 597 16.31 11.90 21.58
N ASP A 598 15.48 11.95 22.65
CA ASP A 598 15.56 11.02 23.77
C ASP A 598 15.39 9.56 23.31
N THR A 599 14.44 9.29 22.42
CA THR A 599 14.17 7.92 21.92
C THR A 599 15.29 7.45 20.98
N TYR A 600 15.72 8.31 20.04
CA TYR A 600 16.78 7.95 19.11
C TYR A 600 18.12 7.76 19.82
N GLU A 601 18.49 8.64 20.76
CA GLU A 601 19.70 8.53 21.56
C GLU A 601 19.68 7.29 22.47
N ALA A 602 18.50 6.88 22.97
CA ALA A 602 18.35 5.64 23.72
C ALA A 602 18.61 4.39 22.85
N ALA A 603 18.27 4.45 21.57
CA ALA A 603 18.49 3.38 20.60
C ALA A 603 19.92 3.39 20.05
N ALA A 604 20.55 4.55 19.92
CA ALA A 604 21.83 4.75 19.23
C ALA A 604 22.98 3.81 19.65
N PRO A 605 23.17 3.46 20.95
CA PRO A 605 24.20 2.51 21.35
C PRO A 605 24.03 1.11 20.78
N SER A 606 22.82 0.74 20.37
CA SER A 606 22.45 -0.57 19.83
C SER A 606 22.02 -0.50 18.36
N LEU A 607 21.69 0.71 17.87
CA LEU A 607 21.44 1.02 16.45
C LEU A 607 22.79 1.15 15.73
N ASP A 608 23.48 0.04 15.62
CA ASP A 608 24.86 -0.04 15.19
C ASP A 608 25.06 -1.25 14.30
N THR A 609 25.88 -1.10 13.28
CA THR A 609 26.30 -2.18 12.38
C THR A 609 27.39 -3.08 12.96
N SER A 610 27.89 -2.79 14.16
CA SER A 610 28.86 -3.62 14.88
C SER A 610 28.26 -4.97 15.32
N PRO A 611 29.10 -5.98 15.66
CA PRO A 611 28.61 -7.26 16.17
C PRO A 611 27.80 -7.18 17.48
N SER A 612 27.94 -6.09 18.25
CA SER A 612 27.19 -5.83 19.48
C SER A 612 25.86 -5.09 19.25
N GLY A 613 25.65 -4.53 18.07
CA GLY A 613 24.40 -3.91 17.68
C GLY A 613 23.28 -4.95 17.52
N PHE A 614 22.09 -4.64 18.00
CA PHE A 614 20.91 -5.49 17.89
C PHE A 614 19.64 -4.72 17.45
N VAL A 615 19.69 -3.40 17.35
CA VAL A 615 18.64 -2.56 16.80
C VAL A 615 18.96 -2.29 15.33
N ALA A 616 18.07 -2.71 14.44
CA ALA A 616 18.26 -2.60 12.99
C ALA A 616 17.53 -1.42 12.36
N GLY A 617 16.69 -0.72 13.13
CA GLY A 617 15.99 0.47 12.64
C GLY A 617 15.24 1.22 13.73
N ALA A 618 15.07 2.54 13.49
CA ALA A 618 14.23 3.41 14.32
C ALA A 618 13.41 4.32 13.38
N ILE A 619 12.08 4.17 13.43
CA ILE A 619 11.14 4.78 12.50
C ILE A 619 10.29 5.80 13.24
N TRP A 620 10.38 7.06 12.83
CA TRP A 620 9.59 8.16 13.36
C TRP A 620 8.15 8.11 12.82
N TRP A 621 7.18 8.30 13.69
CA TRP A 621 5.75 8.47 13.37
C TRP A 621 5.40 9.95 13.36
N THR A 622 5.15 10.65 12.22
CA THR A 622 5.15 10.30 10.80
C THR A 622 5.93 11.33 9.97
N LEU A 623 6.03 11.17 8.64
CA LEU A 623 6.64 12.19 7.76
C LEU A 623 5.77 13.45 7.69
N ASP A 624 4.51 13.29 7.31
CA ASP A 624 3.51 14.37 7.21
C ASP A 624 2.37 14.17 8.20
N ASP A 625 1.66 15.24 8.50
CA ASP A 625 0.36 15.16 9.16
C ASP A 625 -0.62 14.41 8.24
N TYR A 626 -1.57 13.67 8.83
CA TYR A 626 -2.48 12.83 8.09
C TYR A 626 -3.92 12.91 8.62
N TRP A 627 -4.89 12.54 7.74
CA TRP A 627 -6.30 12.51 8.10
C TRP A 627 -6.66 11.28 8.92
N THR A 628 -7.62 11.47 9.83
CA THR A 628 -8.16 10.38 10.66
C THR A 628 -9.68 10.46 10.72
N GLN A 629 -10.32 9.29 10.88
CA GLN A 629 -11.76 9.19 11.19
C GLN A 629 -12.04 9.10 12.68
N ARG A 630 -11.03 9.27 13.55
CA ARG A 630 -11.22 9.23 15.02
C ARG A 630 -12.15 10.34 15.49
N PRO A 631 -13.12 10.04 16.37
CA PRO A 631 -14.02 11.05 16.90
C PRO A 631 -13.28 12.22 17.56
N GLY A 632 -13.57 13.44 17.13
CA GLY A 632 -13.00 14.68 17.69
C GLY A 632 -11.63 15.08 17.15
N VAL A 633 -10.95 14.20 16.39
CA VAL A 633 -9.66 14.48 15.74
C VAL A 633 -9.84 14.27 14.24
N ARG A 634 -9.54 15.27 13.44
CA ARG A 634 -9.64 15.17 11.96
C ARG A 634 -8.30 15.00 11.29
N ILE A 635 -7.27 15.60 11.86
CA ILE A 635 -5.89 15.53 11.37
C ILE A 635 -5.02 15.20 12.58
N GLU A 636 -4.20 14.18 12.44
CA GLU A 636 -3.15 13.87 13.40
C GLU A 636 -1.89 14.67 13.07
N HIS A 637 -1.39 15.43 14.05
CA HIS A 637 -0.27 16.35 13.88
C HIS A 637 1.07 15.73 14.33
N PHE A 638 1.31 14.47 13.99
CA PHE A 638 2.57 13.77 14.29
C PHE A 638 3.69 14.06 13.30
N GLY A 639 3.36 14.67 12.16
CA GLY A 639 4.29 14.89 11.06
C GLY A 639 5.55 15.65 11.43
N LEU A 640 6.67 15.33 10.82
CA LEU A 640 7.84 16.20 10.75
C LEU A 640 7.54 17.45 9.93
N PHE A 641 6.60 17.36 9.00
CA PHE A 641 6.13 18.47 8.17
C PHE A 641 4.65 18.76 8.41
N THR A 642 4.30 20.03 8.30
CA THR A 642 2.91 20.50 8.40
C THR A 642 2.13 20.19 7.12
N PRO A 643 0.78 20.31 7.12
CA PRO A 643 -0.03 20.16 5.90
C PRO A 643 0.38 21.08 4.74
N ASN A 644 1.01 22.22 5.04
CA ASN A 644 1.53 23.14 4.04
C ASN A 644 2.91 22.75 3.49
N GLY A 645 3.52 21.68 4.02
CA GLY A 645 4.86 21.23 3.68
C GLY A 645 5.98 21.98 4.41
N ASP A 646 5.65 22.79 5.42
CA ASP A 646 6.66 23.49 6.22
C ASP A 646 7.31 22.53 7.22
N PRO A 647 8.66 22.50 7.33
CA PRO A 647 9.33 21.64 8.30
C PRO A 647 9.09 22.16 9.73
N ARG A 648 8.75 21.25 10.63
CA ARG A 648 8.78 21.49 12.07
C ARG A 648 10.22 21.46 12.60
N SER A 649 10.43 21.97 13.80
CA SER A 649 11.77 21.93 14.42
C SER A 649 12.30 20.50 14.61
N ALA A 650 11.41 19.51 14.72
CA ALA A 650 11.78 18.10 14.77
C ALA A 650 12.34 17.59 13.43
N ALA A 651 11.90 18.11 12.28
CA ALA A 651 12.48 17.76 10.98
C ALA A 651 13.95 18.18 10.88
N LEU A 652 14.28 19.37 11.35
CA LEU A 652 15.66 19.86 11.40
C LEU A 652 16.53 19.00 12.34
N GLN A 653 15.98 18.63 13.50
CA GLN A 653 16.66 17.77 14.45
C GLN A 653 16.86 16.35 13.88
N ALA A 654 15.87 15.80 13.16
CA ALA A 654 15.98 14.51 12.48
C ALA A 654 17.12 14.54 11.45
N ALA A 655 17.20 15.60 10.64
CA ALA A 655 18.28 15.78 9.67
C ALA A 655 19.67 15.73 10.32
N GLU A 656 19.84 16.31 11.51
CA GLU A 656 21.09 16.27 12.27
C GLU A 656 21.37 14.86 12.82
N LEU A 657 20.40 14.24 13.53
CA LEU A 657 20.55 12.94 14.17
C LEU A 657 20.80 11.80 13.16
N PHE A 658 20.09 11.84 12.03
CA PHE A 658 20.17 10.80 11.01
C PHE A 658 21.36 10.98 10.06
N SER A 659 22.09 12.09 10.16
CA SER A 659 23.25 12.39 9.31
C SER A 659 24.44 11.45 9.54
N GLY A 660 24.54 10.76 10.67
CA GLY A 660 25.63 9.84 11.00
C GLY A 660 25.47 8.42 10.45
N GLY A 661 24.38 8.07 9.76
CA GLY A 661 24.14 6.74 9.21
C GLY A 661 25.02 6.42 8.01
N ALA A 662 25.43 5.15 7.87
CA ALA A 662 26.18 4.68 6.71
C ALA A 662 25.32 4.81 5.45
N GLY A 663 25.62 5.74 4.55
CA GLY A 663 24.93 5.83 3.27
C GLY A 663 24.70 7.21 2.63
N GLN A 664 25.29 8.24 3.17
CA GLN A 664 25.00 9.64 2.75
C GLN A 664 25.57 10.08 1.39
N GLY A 665 26.55 9.41 0.83
CA GLY A 665 27.31 9.97 -0.30
C GLY A 665 26.58 10.04 -1.64
N ALA A 666 25.67 9.10 -1.94
CA ALA A 666 25.07 8.97 -3.27
C ALA A 666 23.69 9.66 -3.39
N LYS A 667 22.88 9.69 -2.32
CA LYS A 667 21.52 10.27 -2.36
C LYS A 667 21.48 11.77 -2.67
N GLN A 668 22.43 12.54 -2.17
CA GLN A 668 22.46 13.99 -2.40
C GLN A 668 22.60 14.37 -3.88
N ASN A 669 23.22 13.54 -4.71
CA ASN A 669 23.43 13.86 -6.12
C ASN A 669 22.22 13.55 -7.01
N ILE A 670 21.44 12.50 -6.71
CA ILE A 670 20.31 12.10 -7.56
C ILE A 670 19.07 12.95 -7.26
N VAL A 671 18.78 13.22 -5.99
CA VAL A 671 17.60 14.04 -5.62
C VAL A 671 17.86 15.52 -5.90
N SER A 672 19.07 16.04 -5.69
CA SER A 672 19.39 17.43 -6.08
C SER A 672 19.34 17.63 -7.60
N ASN A 673 19.64 16.60 -8.38
CA ASN A 673 19.50 16.62 -9.84
C ASN A 673 18.02 16.48 -10.26
N ALA A 674 17.22 15.63 -9.58
CA ALA A 674 15.77 15.50 -9.82
C ALA A 674 15.00 16.76 -9.42
N THR A 675 15.32 17.37 -8.26
CA THR A 675 14.71 18.64 -7.84
C THR A 675 15.09 19.84 -8.71
N THR A 676 16.22 19.80 -9.39
CA THR A 676 16.56 20.79 -10.41
C THR A 676 15.66 20.70 -11.64
N ILE A 677 15.08 19.51 -11.90
CA ILE A 677 14.19 19.22 -13.03
C ILE A 677 12.72 19.46 -12.70
N THR A 678 12.27 19.11 -11.48
CA THR A 678 10.90 19.41 -11.00
C THR A 678 10.66 20.89 -10.69
N ARG A 679 11.69 21.72 -10.70
CA ARG A 679 11.55 23.19 -10.82
C ARG A 679 11.13 23.54 -12.25
N HIS A 680 10.04 22.91 -12.71
CA HIS A 680 9.42 23.31 -13.98
C HIS A 680 9.09 24.81 -13.94
N PRO A 681 9.42 25.58 -14.99
CA PRO A 681 9.14 27.03 -15.06
C PRO A 681 7.70 27.42 -14.77
N ALA A 682 6.75 26.49 -14.96
CA ALA A 682 5.32 26.70 -14.68
C ALA A 682 5.00 26.88 -13.19
N VAL A 683 5.65 26.13 -12.28
CA VAL A 683 5.42 26.27 -10.82
C VAL A 683 6.16 27.49 -10.27
N GLN A 684 7.34 27.79 -10.76
CA GLN A 684 8.04 29.05 -10.45
C GLN A 684 7.31 30.26 -11.07
N GLY A 685 6.74 30.13 -12.26
CA GLY A 685 5.94 31.15 -12.91
C GLY A 685 4.69 31.52 -12.12
N ILE A 686 4.00 30.55 -11.52
CA ILE A 686 2.81 30.81 -10.68
C ILE A 686 3.21 31.45 -9.34
N ARG A 687 4.30 31.03 -8.69
CA ARG A 687 4.81 31.68 -7.48
C ARG A 687 5.37 33.08 -7.79
N PHE A 688 6.12 33.23 -8.86
CA PHE A 688 6.66 34.51 -9.28
C PHE A 688 5.56 35.50 -9.68
N LEU A 689 4.54 35.06 -10.41
CA LEU A 689 3.32 35.83 -10.71
C LEU A 689 2.51 36.19 -9.46
N GLY A 690 2.43 35.29 -8.48
CA GLY A 690 1.82 35.53 -7.18
C GLY A 690 2.58 36.61 -6.38
N TYR A 691 3.91 36.54 -6.30
CA TYR A 691 4.74 37.57 -5.66
C TYR A 691 4.71 38.88 -6.41
N LEU A 692 4.68 38.86 -7.75
CA LEU A 692 4.58 40.07 -8.57
C LEU A 692 3.20 40.73 -8.41
N ALA A 693 2.12 39.96 -8.35
CA ALA A 693 0.77 40.45 -8.10
C ALA A 693 0.62 41.01 -6.67
N TYR A 694 1.26 40.37 -5.68
CA TYR A 694 1.27 40.87 -4.30
C TYR A 694 2.12 42.14 -4.16
N ALA A 695 3.28 42.22 -4.80
CA ALA A 695 4.13 43.43 -4.85
C ALA A 695 3.43 44.58 -5.59
N LEU A 696 2.70 44.29 -6.68
CA LEU A 696 1.89 45.28 -7.41
C LEU A 696 0.70 45.76 -6.56
N LEU A 697 0.03 44.90 -5.80
CA LEU A 697 -1.02 45.28 -4.86
C LEU A 697 -0.52 46.19 -3.76
N ILE A 698 0.65 45.92 -3.19
CA ILE A 698 1.28 46.79 -2.19
C ILE A 698 1.74 48.14 -2.82
N ALA A 699 2.30 48.09 -4.03
CA ALA A 699 2.74 49.29 -4.75
C ALA A 699 1.57 50.21 -5.17
N LEU A 700 0.37 49.65 -5.36
CA LEU A 700 -0.86 50.43 -5.66
C LEU A 700 -1.61 50.87 -4.39
N ALA A 701 -1.55 50.08 -3.31
CA ALA A 701 -2.21 50.41 -2.04
C ALA A 701 -1.59 51.59 -1.31
N ILE A 702 -0.26 51.76 -1.38
CA ILE A 702 0.44 52.85 -0.72
C ILE A 702 0.10 54.22 -1.34
N PRO A 703 0.13 54.41 -2.67
CA PRO A 703 -0.29 55.68 -3.28
C PRO A 703 -1.79 55.98 -3.08
N ALA A 704 -2.66 54.96 -3.09
CA ALA A 704 -4.08 55.12 -2.85
C ALA A 704 -4.38 55.56 -1.40
N ALA A 705 -3.66 55.01 -0.41
CA ALA A 705 -3.77 55.40 0.99
C ALA A 705 -3.25 56.86 1.20
N LEU A 706 -2.14 57.21 0.55
CA LEU A 706 -1.60 58.57 0.57
C LEU A 706 -2.55 59.57 -0.10
N LEU A 707 -3.20 59.20 -1.22
CA LEU A 707 -4.17 60.04 -1.91
C LEU A 707 -5.46 60.21 -1.05
N LEU A 708 -5.89 59.18 -0.35
CA LEU A 708 -7.01 59.27 0.60
C LEU A 708 -6.69 60.16 1.81
N ILE A 709 -5.45 60.12 2.31
CA ILE A 709 -4.99 61.03 3.39
C ILE A 709 -4.94 62.47 2.91
N LEU A 710 -4.49 62.70 1.68
CA LEU A 710 -4.44 64.03 1.07
C LEU A 710 -5.83 64.61 0.75
N LEU A 711 -6.80 63.75 0.36
CA LEU A 711 -8.17 64.14 0.05
C LEU A 711 -9.03 64.39 1.31
N HIS A 712 -8.69 63.79 2.46
CA HIS A 712 -9.41 63.95 3.73
C HIS A 712 -8.72 64.89 4.73
N GLY A 713 -7.61 65.53 4.33
CA GLY A 713 -6.82 66.46 5.14
C GLY A 713 -7.35 67.90 5.20
N GLY A 714 -8.52 68.22 4.67
CA GLY A 714 -9.09 69.57 4.60
C GLY A 714 -10.41 69.71 5.33
N SER A 715 -10.43 69.72 6.66
CA SER A 715 -11.31 70.50 7.52
C SER A 715 -11.14 70.10 9.00
N ARG A 716 -10.36 70.88 9.72
CA ARG A 716 -10.35 70.83 11.19
C ARG A 716 -11.34 71.87 11.71
N GLN A 717 -12.41 71.43 12.40
CA GLN A 717 -13.07 72.26 13.40
C GLN A 717 -12.61 71.83 14.80
N PRO A 718 -12.47 72.79 15.75
CA PRO A 718 -11.98 72.51 17.09
C PRO A 718 -13.01 71.84 18.00
N PRO A 719 -12.63 71.13 19.07
CA PRO A 719 -13.52 70.40 19.92
C PRO A 719 -14.25 71.34 20.93
N PRO A 720 -15.50 71.03 21.31
CA PRO A 720 -16.15 71.69 22.43
C PRO A 720 -15.67 71.03 23.76
N GLY A 721 -15.51 71.86 24.78
CA GLY A 721 -15.05 71.54 26.12
C GLY A 721 -16.05 70.73 26.97
N PRO A 722 -15.64 70.38 28.18
CA PRO A 722 -16.28 69.30 28.95
C PRO A 722 -17.50 69.75 29.74
N ALA A 723 -18.56 68.93 29.76
CA ALA A 723 -19.64 69.08 30.69
C ALA A 723 -19.82 67.79 31.56
N ALA A 724 -20.12 68.04 32.81
CA ALA A 724 -20.00 67.24 33.99
C ALA A 724 -20.92 66.00 34.10
N MET A 725 -20.40 65.13 34.98
CA MET A 725 -21.04 64.02 35.68
C MET A 725 -22.52 64.14 36.07
N THR A 726 -23.22 63.00 36.01
CA THR A 726 -24.06 62.38 37.08
C THR A 726 -24.51 61.02 36.54
N GLY A 727 -24.24 59.91 37.15
CA GLY A 727 -24.80 59.33 38.33
C GLY A 727 -25.59 58.07 37.99
N ARG A 728 -25.14 56.89 38.50
CA ARG A 728 -25.94 55.69 38.97
C ARG A 728 -26.86 55.00 37.94
N GLU A 729 -26.96 53.73 37.86
CA GLU A 729 -27.04 52.54 38.73
C GLU A 729 -27.06 51.25 37.89
N ARG A 730 -26.29 50.27 38.28
CA ARG A 730 -26.63 48.86 38.66
C ARG A 730 -27.73 48.09 37.94
N ILE A 731 -27.35 46.86 37.65
CA ILE A 731 -27.97 45.55 37.89
C ILE A 731 -28.31 44.77 36.60
N ALA A 732 -27.55 43.66 36.46
CA ALA A 732 -27.87 42.25 36.25
C ALA A 732 -28.84 41.83 35.11
N GLY A 733 -28.39 40.81 34.48
CA GLY A 733 -29.10 39.91 33.57
C GLY A 733 -28.08 39.06 32.80
#